data_ce4095cd25ae4495f4c93abee720fc5c
#
_entry.id   ce4095cd25ae4495f4c93abee720fc5c
#
_cell.length_a   1.000
_cell.length_b   1.000
_cell.length_c   1.000
_cell.angle_alpha   90.00
_cell.angle_beta   90.00
_cell.angle_gamma   90.00
#
_symmetry.space_group_name_H-M   'P 1'
#
loop_
_entity.id
_entity.type
_entity.pdbx_description
1 polymer ?
#
loop_
_entity_poly.entity_id
_entity_poly.type
_entity_poly.pdbx_seq_one_letter_code
_entity_poly.pdbx_strand_id
1 'polypeptide(L)'
;MSTSPSGFPESQRQRAPSLDLSVVVPCYNEELNIPELSQRVLHMFDTSGLRGELVLVDDASSDNTARVIREHSQADARVVGAFHRVNRGMARAWRTGVAAARGAHVAIIDADLQYQPEDILRLYRTLLDYSVDIVQGWRSAVGRERGPRYSMSRGFNTILNTAFGMSLRDNKSGFVCCAREVIEDLLTYKGSYGYWQSFIMVAAHMKGYSYREIETVFEDRKQGQSFLEGRAYRAAARCLVDVGAALWEYRVKTEPHDLARNFLQKAGESLDEPPSRRYSPARFRAAVAALPRTHAIRARSAEGYYETLSGTQWLSPEQIADLQDEKLRRLVRHVYRSVPYYRARMQELRLHPEDIRTQGDLARLPILTKADVRQHQYFDIMQEGVSQGDLLKTNFSGRNNEPFVAFADPGALEFRWGAALRFRDWTGYRYGQPTARFWNEGLGLSQAQATRVHADARLANRLLLPGFSLDDATLQASERAMSKRRPVLVEGATEVLTTLAEHIVQQGNTGLRAKAVLCYGQELTPSTRKTIETAFGCSAFSLYNSGEFADVACETETHDGLLVAAEGYIVELLVNGRPARPGERAELVITDLSNRCMPFIRYATGDYAIALGADSSFPNARGLPRIGAVSGRPGGTISGPTGRRVPLGFFSALFAQYGYAVRRFRVVPQSLERLQLVLEKAPRYSESTLAEVKSKITERLGPIQIDVTFEEAVETASHSLAPVARISETGTRETSARGLS
;
A
#
# COMPACT_ATOMS: atom_id res chain seq x y z
N MET A 1 -53.34 6.30 24.43
CA MET A 1 -53.78 6.06 23.06
C MET A 1 -52.90 6.88 22.15
N SER A 2 -51.90 6.27 21.54
CA SER A 2 -51.09 6.89 20.51
C SER A 2 -50.47 5.72 19.74
N THR A 3 -50.95 5.50 18.54
CA THR A 3 -50.63 4.40 17.62
C THR A 3 -49.36 4.73 16.86
N SER A 4 -48.34 3.91 16.98
CA SER A 4 -47.17 3.88 16.11
C SER A 4 -47.56 3.23 14.76
N PRO A 5 -47.06 3.71 13.62
CA PRO A 5 -47.25 3.02 12.35
C PRO A 5 -46.18 1.92 12.17
N SER A 6 -46.71 0.80 11.80
CA SER A 6 -46.16 -0.51 11.47
C SER A 6 -44.90 -0.52 10.60
N GLY A 7 -44.00 -1.41 10.97
CA GLY A 7 -42.83 -1.78 10.24
C GLY A 7 -43.10 -2.35 8.85
N PHE A 8 -42.18 -2.02 7.93
CA PHE A 8 -42.03 -2.74 6.65
C PHE A 8 -41.27 -4.05 6.89
N PRO A 9 -41.70 -5.18 6.31
CA PRO A 9 -41.02 -6.44 6.48
C PRO A 9 -39.71 -6.48 5.66
N GLU A 10 -38.64 -6.84 6.34
CA GLU A 10 -37.27 -7.00 5.83
C GLU A 10 -37.02 -8.27 4.99
N SER A 11 -38.06 -8.98 4.60
CA SER A 11 -37.94 -10.20 3.81
C SER A 11 -38.60 -10.03 2.44
N GLN A 12 -37.81 -9.64 1.44
CA GLN A 12 -37.94 -9.93 0.01
C GLN A 12 -37.22 -8.89 -0.87
N ARG A 13 -35.95 -8.60 -0.64
CA ARG A 13 -35.08 -8.21 -1.75
C ARG A 13 -34.56 -9.46 -2.42
N GLN A 14 -35.40 -10.13 -3.18
CA GLN A 14 -34.93 -10.97 -4.28
C GLN A 14 -34.06 -10.08 -5.17
N ARG A 15 -32.74 -10.29 -5.14
CA ARG A 15 -31.83 -9.67 -6.11
C ARG A 15 -32.30 -10.13 -7.48
N ALA A 16 -32.88 -9.22 -8.26
CA ALA A 16 -33.03 -9.43 -9.69
C ALA A 16 -31.66 -9.85 -10.25
N PRO A 17 -31.60 -10.82 -11.16
CA PRO A 17 -30.34 -11.31 -11.71
C PRO A 17 -29.55 -10.11 -12.24
N SER A 18 -28.37 -9.85 -11.69
CA SER A 18 -27.52 -8.72 -12.08
C SER A 18 -27.16 -8.86 -13.55
N LEU A 19 -27.35 -7.80 -14.34
CA LEU A 19 -26.86 -7.76 -15.70
C LEU A 19 -25.33 -7.81 -15.71
N ASP A 20 -24.76 -8.43 -16.72
CA ASP A 20 -23.33 -8.62 -16.84
C ASP A 20 -22.66 -7.33 -17.35
N LEU A 21 -23.28 -6.66 -18.33
CA LEU A 21 -22.71 -5.50 -19.00
C LEU A 21 -23.79 -4.45 -19.35
N SER A 22 -23.53 -3.18 -19.05
CA SER A 22 -24.25 -2.03 -19.58
C SER A 22 -23.39 -1.29 -20.60
N VAL A 23 -23.93 -1.03 -21.78
CA VAL A 23 -23.29 -0.20 -22.81
C VAL A 23 -23.88 1.19 -22.72
N VAL A 24 -23.08 2.20 -22.36
CA VAL A 24 -23.49 3.59 -22.21
C VAL A 24 -23.06 4.39 -23.43
N VAL A 25 -24.00 5.09 -24.07
CA VAL A 25 -23.77 5.87 -25.29
C VAL A 25 -24.29 7.29 -25.09
N PRO A 26 -23.39 8.30 -25.01
CA PRO A 26 -23.81 9.70 -25.06
C PRO A 26 -24.23 10.08 -26.49
N CYS A 27 -25.39 10.70 -26.64
CA CYS A 27 -25.98 11.07 -27.95
C CYS A 27 -26.23 12.57 -28.01
N TYR A 28 -25.78 13.21 -29.06
CA TYR A 28 -26.13 14.60 -29.40
C TYR A 28 -26.20 14.81 -30.91
N ASN A 29 -27.41 14.94 -31.43
CA ASN A 29 -27.71 15.01 -32.86
C ASN A 29 -27.21 13.79 -33.66
N GLU A 30 -27.61 12.60 -33.19
CA GLU A 30 -27.20 11.31 -33.73
C GLU A 30 -28.39 10.46 -34.22
N GLU A 31 -29.49 11.11 -34.65
CA GLU A 31 -30.73 10.43 -35.07
C GLU A 31 -30.50 9.33 -36.10
N LEU A 32 -29.53 9.51 -37.01
CA LEU A 32 -29.21 8.60 -38.10
C LEU A 32 -28.36 7.39 -37.69
N ASN A 33 -27.57 7.53 -36.61
CA ASN A 33 -26.63 6.49 -36.18
C ASN A 33 -27.23 5.54 -35.13
N ILE A 34 -28.18 6.01 -34.31
CA ILE A 34 -28.78 5.23 -33.21
C ILE A 34 -29.42 3.91 -33.70
N PRO A 35 -30.16 3.85 -34.84
CA PRO A 35 -30.74 2.59 -35.27
C PRO A 35 -29.70 1.50 -35.55
N GLU A 36 -28.63 1.79 -36.32
CA GLU A 36 -27.57 0.86 -36.63
C GLU A 36 -26.80 0.47 -35.36
N LEU A 37 -26.43 1.44 -34.51
CA LEU A 37 -25.76 1.21 -33.26
C LEU A 37 -26.54 0.27 -32.34
N SER A 38 -27.84 0.56 -32.14
CA SER A 38 -28.72 -0.24 -31.27
C SER A 38 -28.84 -1.67 -31.78
N GLN A 39 -29.07 -1.85 -33.08
CA GLN A 39 -29.16 -3.15 -33.70
C GLN A 39 -27.86 -3.98 -33.46
N ARG A 40 -26.69 -3.38 -33.68
CA ARG A 40 -25.39 -4.04 -33.55
C ARG A 40 -25.06 -4.40 -32.11
N VAL A 41 -25.35 -3.51 -31.15
CA VAL A 41 -25.11 -3.79 -29.69
C VAL A 41 -26.06 -4.90 -29.22
N LEU A 42 -27.33 -4.87 -29.58
CA LEU A 42 -28.30 -5.91 -29.21
C LEU A 42 -27.92 -7.25 -29.84
N HIS A 43 -27.52 -7.27 -31.12
CA HIS A 43 -27.03 -8.46 -31.78
C HIS A 43 -25.75 -9.04 -31.10
N MET A 44 -24.86 -8.17 -30.65
CA MET A 44 -23.67 -8.58 -29.86
C MET A 44 -24.10 -9.29 -28.56
N PHE A 45 -25.09 -8.80 -27.83
CA PHE A 45 -25.63 -9.47 -26.65
C PHE A 45 -26.22 -10.84 -26.98
N ASP A 46 -27.06 -10.88 -28.04
CA ASP A 46 -27.73 -12.11 -28.46
C ASP A 46 -26.73 -13.21 -28.88
N THR A 47 -25.67 -12.84 -29.59
CA THR A 47 -24.67 -13.80 -30.08
C THR A 47 -23.62 -14.20 -29.01
N SER A 48 -23.38 -13.34 -28.03
CA SER A 48 -22.40 -13.62 -26.96
C SER A 48 -23.00 -14.33 -25.75
N GLY A 49 -24.33 -14.36 -25.62
CA GLY A 49 -25.03 -14.87 -24.44
C GLY A 49 -24.92 -13.98 -23.20
N LEU A 50 -24.40 -12.75 -23.33
CA LEU A 50 -24.31 -11.80 -22.23
C LEU A 50 -25.68 -11.19 -21.90
N ARG A 51 -26.00 -11.14 -20.60
CA ARG A 51 -27.15 -10.39 -20.11
C ARG A 51 -26.78 -8.91 -20.06
N GLY A 52 -27.13 -8.16 -21.11
CA GLY A 52 -26.70 -6.77 -21.24
C GLY A 52 -27.87 -5.82 -21.46
N GLU A 53 -27.58 -4.53 -21.32
CA GLU A 53 -28.46 -3.43 -21.66
C GLU A 53 -27.70 -2.32 -22.41
N LEU A 54 -28.44 -1.57 -23.22
CA LEU A 54 -27.94 -0.39 -23.93
C LEU A 54 -28.57 0.86 -23.33
N VAL A 55 -27.76 1.75 -22.76
CA VAL A 55 -28.21 3.00 -22.17
C VAL A 55 -27.86 4.16 -23.10
N LEU A 56 -28.85 4.74 -23.74
CA LEU A 56 -28.72 5.88 -24.66
C LEU A 56 -29.05 7.17 -23.92
N VAL A 57 -28.11 8.13 -23.89
CA VAL A 57 -28.28 9.39 -23.16
C VAL A 57 -28.36 10.55 -24.15
N ASP A 58 -29.55 11.09 -24.35
CA ASP A 58 -29.76 12.30 -25.16
C ASP A 58 -29.36 13.55 -24.39
N ASP A 59 -28.32 14.24 -24.83
CA ASP A 59 -27.85 15.49 -24.24
C ASP A 59 -28.53 16.74 -24.81
N ALA A 60 -29.86 16.71 -24.85
CA ALA A 60 -30.72 17.76 -25.39
C ALA A 60 -30.46 18.04 -26.89
N SER A 61 -30.55 17.02 -27.70
CA SER A 61 -30.40 17.12 -29.15
C SER A 61 -31.46 18.03 -29.77
N SER A 62 -31.08 18.67 -30.87
CA SER A 62 -31.99 19.55 -31.64
C SER A 62 -32.67 18.87 -32.85
N ASP A 63 -32.25 17.64 -33.14
CA ASP A 63 -32.82 16.76 -34.16
C ASP A 63 -33.80 15.75 -33.56
N ASN A 64 -34.13 14.66 -34.28
CA ASN A 64 -35.03 13.62 -33.80
C ASN A 64 -34.38 12.57 -32.88
N THR A 65 -33.15 12.75 -32.42
CA THR A 65 -32.41 11.80 -31.56
C THR A 65 -33.28 11.33 -30.40
N ALA A 66 -33.89 12.27 -29.64
CA ALA A 66 -34.71 11.92 -28.47
C ALA A 66 -35.95 11.07 -28.85
N ARG A 67 -36.52 11.30 -30.00
CA ARG A 67 -37.65 10.49 -30.51
C ARG A 67 -37.21 9.07 -30.86
N VAL A 68 -36.13 8.96 -31.61
CA VAL A 68 -35.55 7.65 -32.01
C VAL A 68 -35.18 6.80 -30.79
N ILE A 69 -34.57 7.41 -29.77
CA ILE A 69 -34.26 6.70 -28.51
C ILE A 69 -35.53 6.16 -27.84
N ARG A 70 -36.60 6.95 -27.76
CA ARG A 70 -37.88 6.49 -27.16
C ARG A 70 -38.49 5.33 -27.95
N GLU A 71 -38.45 5.38 -29.27
CA GLU A 71 -38.95 4.30 -30.14
C GLU A 71 -38.18 2.99 -29.90
N HIS A 72 -36.83 3.06 -29.83
CA HIS A 72 -36.01 1.89 -29.52
C HIS A 72 -36.22 1.36 -28.10
N SER A 73 -36.41 2.25 -27.11
CA SER A 73 -36.70 1.84 -25.72
C SER A 73 -38.07 1.19 -25.55
N GLN A 74 -39.04 1.53 -26.44
CA GLN A 74 -40.35 0.88 -26.46
C GLN A 74 -40.32 -0.46 -27.20
N ALA A 75 -39.42 -0.62 -28.19
CA ALA A 75 -39.31 -1.83 -29.00
C ALA A 75 -38.52 -2.94 -28.28
N ASP A 76 -37.53 -2.61 -27.47
CA ASP A 76 -36.71 -3.60 -26.75
C ASP A 76 -36.44 -3.13 -25.29
N ALA A 77 -36.84 -3.93 -24.30
CA ALA A 77 -36.72 -3.63 -22.90
C ALA A 77 -35.23 -3.54 -22.41
N ARG A 78 -34.29 -3.99 -23.23
CA ARG A 78 -32.84 -3.85 -22.94
C ARG A 78 -32.32 -2.47 -23.31
N VAL A 79 -33.08 -1.66 -24.08
CA VAL A 79 -32.70 -0.28 -24.43
C VAL A 79 -33.30 0.68 -23.42
N VAL A 80 -32.45 1.42 -22.73
CA VAL A 80 -32.82 2.39 -21.70
C VAL A 80 -32.51 3.80 -22.21
N GLY A 81 -33.52 4.66 -22.30
CA GLY A 81 -33.35 6.06 -22.68
C GLY A 81 -33.24 6.98 -21.47
N ALA A 82 -32.23 7.87 -21.46
CA ALA A 82 -32.08 8.96 -20.50
C ALA A 82 -32.03 10.31 -21.26
N PHE A 83 -32.65 11.37 -20.72
CA PHE A 83 -32.83 12.61 -21.46
C PHE A 83 -32.48 13.83 -20.63
N HIS A 84 -31.59 14.70 -21.13
CA HIS A 84 -31.32 16.00 -20.54
C HIS A 84 -32.31 17.06 -21.11
N ARG A 85 -32.65 18.05 -20.28
CA ARG A 85 -33.48 19.18 -20.73
C ARG A 85 -32.68 20.28 -21.43
N VAL A 86 -31.37 20.33 -21.15
CA VAL A 86 -30.40 21.28 -21.73
C VAL A 86 -29.10 20.53 -21.99
N ASN A 87 -28.33 20.94 -23.00
CA ASN A 87 -27.04 20.36 -23.29
C ASN A 87 -26.09 20.58 -22.09
N ARG A 88 -25.60 19.49 -21.51
CA ARG A 88 -24.72 19.47 -20.32
C ARG A 88 -23.33 19.00 -20.63
N GLY A 89 -23.09 18.57 -21.86
CA GLY A 89 -21.81 18.07 -22.34
C GLY A 89 -21.56 16.60 -22.00
N MET A 90 -20.68 16.01 -22.77
CA MET A 90 -20.34 14.58 -22.77
C MET A 90 -20.08 13.98 -21.37
N ALA A 91 -19.29 14.64 -20.54
CA ALA A 91 -18.96 14.16 -19.21
C ALA A 91 -20.20 14.00 -18.30
N ARG A 92 -21.20 14.86 -18.44
CA ARG A 92 -22.46 14.74 -17.70
C ARG A 92 -23.39 13.70 -18.31
N ALA A 93 -23.36 13.53 -19.64
CA ALA A 93 -24.06 12.44 -20.30
C ALA A 93 -23.50 11.08 -19.83
N TRP A 94 -22.18 10.92 -19.70
CA TRP A 94 -21.59 9.72 -19.11
C TRP A 94 -22.07 9.46 -17.68
N ARG A 95 -22.05 10.49 -16.81
CA ARG A 95 -22.57 10.35 -15.43
C ARG A 95 -24.03 9.90 -15.40
N THR A 96 -24.87 10.48 -16.24
CA THR A 96 -26.29 10.12 -16.33
C THR A 96 -26.47 8.68 -16.81
N GLY A 97 -25.71 8.28 -17.84
CA GLY A 97 -25.76 6.92 -18.37
C GLY A 97 -25.25 5.87 -17.36
N VAL A 98 -24.14 6.15 -16.68
CA VAL A 98 -23.59 5.26 -15.64
C VAL A 98 -24.54 5.16 -14.44
N ALA A 99 -25.18 6.25 -14.04
CA ALA A 99 -26.19 6.22 -12.97
C ALA A 99 -27.45 5.42 -13.35
N ALA A 100 -27.80 5.35 -14.64
CA ALA A 100 -28.90 4.53 -15.15
C ALA A 100 -28.50 3.05 -15.38
N ALA A 101 -27.20 2.76 -15.48
CA ALA A 101 -26.68 1.43 -15.77
C ALA A 101 -26.90 0.47 -14.60
N ARG A 102 -27.30 -0.78 -14.90
CA ARG A 102 -27.57 -1.85 -13.91
C ARG A 102 -26.58 -2.99 -14.00
N GLY A 103 -25.75 -3.04 -15.06
CA GLY A 103 -24.74 -4.08 -15.26
C GLY A 103 -23.62 -4.03 -14.21
N ALA A 104 -23.03 -5.17 -13.93
CA ALA A 104 -21.84 -5.25 -13.07
C ALA A 104 -20.62 -4.53 -13.70
N HIS A 105 -20.58 -4.49 -15.03
CA HIS A 105 -19.59 -3.78 -15.82
C HIS A 105 -20.26 -2.74 -16.73
N VAL A 106 -19.50 -1.71 -17.09
CA VAL A 106 -19.95 -0.66 -17.99
C VAL A 106 -18.94 -0.49 -19.11
N ALA A 107 -19.43 -0.49 -20.35
CA ALA A 107 -18.68 -0.04 -21.52
C ALA A 107 -19.23 1.32 -21.97
N ILE A 108 -18.34 2.24 -22.34
CA ILE A 108 -18.71 3.53 -22.91
C ILE A 108 -18.22 3.57 -24.35
N ILE A 109 -19.10 3.94 -25.29
CA ILE A 109 -18.79 4.07 -26.70
C ILE A 109 -19.50 5.32 -27.26
N ASP A 110 -18.88 5.99 -28.25
CA ASP A 110 -19.51 7.13 -28.95
C ASP A 110 -20.61 6.66 -29.93
N ALA A 111 -21.62 7.50 -30.16
CA ALA A 111 -22.76 7.15 -30.99
C ALA A 111 -22.47 7.16 -32.50
N ASP A 112 -21.36 7.74 -32.95
CA ASP A 112 -21.05 8.06 -34.35
C ASP A 112 -20.54 6.89 -35.20
N LEU A 113 -20.53 5.68 -34.62
CA LEU A 113 -20.09 4.43 -35.26
C LEU A 113 -18.65 4.45 -35.81
N GLN A 114 -17.80 5.37 -35.33
CA GLN A 114 -16.38 5.37 -35.66
C GLN A 114 -15.63 4.19 -34.96
N TYR A 115 -16.07 3.82 -33.76
CA TYR A 115 -15.68 2.56 -33.10
C TYR A 115 -16.68 1.47 -33.47
N GLN A 116 -16.19 0.25 -33.63
CA GLN A 116 -17.06 -0.89 -33.94
C GLN A 116 -17.73 -1.40 -32.65
N PRO A 117 -19.08 -1.47 -32.58
CA PRO A 117 -19.78 -1.96 -31.38
C PRO A 117 -19.35 -3.38 -30.95
N GLU A 118 -18.95 -4.21 -31.89
CA GLU A 118 -18.47 -5.57 -31.65
C GLU A 118 -17.16 -5.61 -30.83
N ASP A 119 -16.35 -4.55 -30.91
CA ASP A 119 -15.13 -4.43 -30.09
C ASP A 119 -15.44 -4.30 -28.60
N ILE A 120 -16.65 -3.92 -28.20
CA ILE A 120 -17.10 -3.94 -26.80
C ILE A 120 -16.89 -5.32 -26.19
N LEU A 121 -17.24 -6.39 -26.91
CA LEU A 121 -17.04 -7.75 -26.45
C LEU A 121 -15.56 -8.09 -26.25
N ARG A 122 -14.68 -7.56 -27.11
CA ARG A 122 -13.22 -7.74 -26.97
C ARG A 122 -12.70 -6.97 -25.75
N LEU A 123 -13.15 -5.72 -25.51
CA LEU A 123 -12.80 -4.98 -24.30
C LEU A 123 -13.27 -5.73 -23.05
N TYR A 124 -14.52 -6.18 -23.04
CA TYR A 124 -15.11 -6.91 -21.92
C TYR A 124 -14.39 -8.22 -21.61
N ARG A 125 -14.10 -9.03 -22.64
CA ARG A 125 -13.30 -10.26 -22.46
C ARG A 125 -11.89 -9.94 -21.96
N THR A 126 -11.23 -8.94 -22.54
CA THR A 126 -9.90 -8.50 -22.09
C THR A 126 -9.95 -8.02 -20.62
N LEU A 127 -11.01 -7.32 -20.22
CA LEU A 127 -11.22 -6.91 -18.82
C LEU A 127 -11.27 -8.14 -17.91
N LEU A 128 -12.00 -9.16 -18.28
CA LEU A 128 -12.14 -10.40 -17.50
C LEU A 128 -10.88 -11.26 -17.58
N ASP A 129 -10.32 -11.51 -18.75
CA ASP A 129 -9.17 -12.38 -18.96
C ASP A 129 -7.91 -11.85 -18.29
N TYR A 130 -7.69 -10.56 -18.32
CA TYR A 130 -6.53 -9.90 -17.70
C TYR A 130 -6.83 -9.27 -16.35
N SER A 131 -8.09 -9.20 -15.93
CA SER A 131 -8.59 -8.61 -14.68
C SER A 131 -7.98 -7.29 -14.30
N VAL A 132 -7.81 -6.50 -15.25
CA VAL A 132 -7.53 -5.09 -15.05
C VAL A 132 -8.82 -4.37 -14.63
N ASP A 133 -8.67 -3.23 -13.98
CA ASP A 133 -9.82 -2.44 -13.53
C ASP A 133 -10.50 -1.72 -14.69
N ILE A 134 -9.74 -1.38 -15.76
CA ILE A 134 -10.26 -0.71 -16.96
C ILE A 134 -9.50 -1.14 -18.22
N VAL A 135 -10.22 -1.37 -19.30
CA VAL A 135 -9.67 -1.59 -20.64
C VAL A 135 -10.08 -0.45 -21.55
N GLN A 136 -9.10 0.10 -22.30
CA GLN A 136 -9.32 1.15 -23.28
C GLN A 136 -9.06 0.62 -24.68
N GLY A 137 -9.97 0.95 -25.63
CA GLY A 137 -9.72 0.77 -27.05
C GLY A 137 -8.89 1.93 -27.59
N TRP A 138 -7.66 1.68 -28.09
CA TRP A 138 -6.89 2.70 -28.76
C TRP A 138 -7.06 2.62 -30.27
N ARG A 139 -7.12 3.79 -30.91
CA ARG A 139 -7.41 3.92 -32.33
C ARG A 139 -6.22 3.50 -33.16
N SER A 140 -6.38 2.49 -34.01
CA SER A 140 -5.34 2.04 -34.94
C SER A 140 -4.82 3.17 -35.82
N ALA A 141 -3.51 3.12 -36.12
CA ALA A 141 -2.89 4.04 -37.07
C ALA A 141 -3.14 3.63 -38.55
N VAL A 142 -3.68 2.44 -38.76
CA VAL A 142 -3.96 1.89 -40.09
C VAL A 142 -5.16 2.64 -40.70
N GLY A 143 -4.95 3.26 -41.87
CA GLY A 143 -5.97 4.02 -42.58
C GLY A 143 -6.10 5.51 -42.20
N ARG A 144 -5.36 6.00 -41.19
CA ARG A 144 -5.42 7.42 -40.80
C ARG A 144 -4.52 8.30 -41.69
N GLU A 145 -5.10 9.37 -42.23
CA GLU A 145 -4.33 10.42 -42.87
C GLU A 145 -3.37 11.13 -41.91
N ARG A 146 -2.08 11.20 -42.27
CA ARG A 146 -1.04 11.88 -41.49
C ARG A 146 -1.10 13.39 -41.70
N GLY A 147 -2.17 14.02 -41.21
CA GLY A 147 -2.34 15.48 -41.28
C GLY A 147 -1.90 16.23 -40.00
N PRO A 148 -2.01 17.58 -39.98
CA PRO A 148 -1.65 18.40 -38.82
C PRO A 148 -2.40 18.00 -37.53
N ARG A 149 -3.64 17.52 -37.64
CA ARG A 149 -4.48 17.01 -36.52
C ARG A 149 -3.87 15.76 -35.89
N TYR A 150 -3.25 14.89 -36.70
CA TYR A 150 -2.57 13.69 -36.20
C TYR A 150 -1.33 14.06 -35.36
N SER A 151 -0.52 15.00 -35.86
CA SER A 151 0.69 15.49 -35.15
C SER A 151 0.34 16.18 -33.84
N MET A 152 -0.70 17.04 -33.81
CA MET A 152 -1.21 17.65 -32.59
C MET A 152 -1.73 16.62 -31.58
N SER A 153 -2.43 15.59 -32.05
CA SER A 153 -2.94 14.51 -31.21
C SER A 153 -1.78 13.74 -30.54
N ARG A 154 -0.75 13.43 -31.30
CA ARG A 154 0.45 12.74 -30.80
C ARG A 154 1.26 13.59 -29.82
N GLY A 155 1.40 14.89 -30.09
CA GLY A 155 2.03 15.84 -29.16
C GLY A 155 1.28 15.95 -27.84
N PHE A 156 -0.04 16.04 -27.87
CA PHE A 156 -0.86 16.06 -26.64
C PHE A 156 -0.77 14.75 -25.85
N ASN A 157 -0.76 13.62 -26.54
CA ASN A 157 -0.54 12.32 -25.91
C ASN A 157 0.80 12.24 -25.18
N THR A 158 1.86 12.74 -25.82
CA THR A 158 3.21 12.83 -25.22
C THR A 158 3.21 13.73 -23.98
N ILE A 159 2.51 14.88 -24.03
CA ILE A 159 2.37 15.80 -22.89
C ILE A 159 1.69 15.07 -21.71
N LEU A 160 0.59 14.38 -21.92
CA LEU A 160 -0.12 13.66 -20.86
C LEU A 160 0.75 12.53 -20.30
N ASN A 161 1.36 11.72 -21.17
CA ASN A 161 2.23 10.64 -20.73
C ASN A 161 3.40 11.15 -19.87
N THR A 162 4.07 12.20 -20.30
CA THR A 162 5.18 12.82 -19.55
C THR A 162 4.70 13.48 -18.26
N ALA A 163 3.58 14.22 -18.35
CA ALA A 163 3.04 14.96 -17.21
C ALA A 163 2.56 14.03 -16.09
N PHE A 164 2.04 12.86 -16.42
CA PHE A 164 1.46 11.92 -15.43
C PHE A 164 2.25 10.63 -15.25
N GLY A 165 3.36 10.44 -15.97
CA GLY A 165 4.20 9.25 -15.86
C GLY A 165 3.55 7.99 -16.46
N MET A 166 2.76 8.16 -17.53
CA MET A 166 2.06 7.08 -18.23
C MET A 166 2.77 6.71 -19.53
N SER A 167 2.38 5.59 -20.13
CA SER A 167 2.89 5.11 -21.42
C SER A 167 1.78 4.70 -22.39
N LEU A 168 0.62 5.38 -22.34
CA LEU A 168 -0.52 5.08 -23.19
C LEU A 168 -0.31 5.49 -24.64
N ARG A 169 -0.88 4.69 -25.56
CA ARG A 169 -0.83 4.93 -26.99
C ARG A 169 -1.83 6.00 -27.44
N ASP A 170 -3.01 6.06 -26.79
CA ASP A 170 -4.07 7.02 -27.13
C ASP A 170 -4.87 7.50 -25.92
N ASN A 171 -4.42 8.56 -25.26
CA ASN A 171 -5.14 9.18 -24.14
C ASN A 171 -6.48 9.86 -24.52
N LYS A 172 -6.82 9.95 -25.81
CA LYS A 172 -8.04 10.64 -26.27
C LYS A 172 -9.20 9.71 -26.53
N SER A 173 -9.01 8.41 -26.41
CA SER A 173 -10.08 7.44 -26.61
C SER A 173 -11.01 7.44 -25.40
N GLY A 174 -12.29 7.73 -25.61
CA GLY A 174 -13.36 7.55 -24.65
C GLY A 174 -13.95 6.14 -24.65
N PHE A 175 -13.46 5.26 -25.52
CA PHE A 175 -13.93 3.89 -25.65
C PHE A 175 -13.30 3.02 -24.58
N VAL A 176 -14.02 2.77 -23.50
CA VAL A 176 -13.54 2.07 -22.32
C VAL A 176 -14.54 1.03 -21.81
N CYS A 177 -14.05 0.00 -21.15
CA CYS A 177 -14.84 -0.98 -20.41
C CYS A 177 -14.21 -1.22 -19.04
N CYS A 178 -15.02 -1.20 -17.98
CA CYS A 178 -14.55 -1.38 -16.59
C CYS A 178 -15.68 -1.87 -15.67
N ALA A 179 -15.37 -2.23 -14.44
CA ALA A 179 -16.38 -2.46 -13.43
C ALA A 179 -17.18 -1.17 -13.16
N ARG A 180 -18.50 -1.29 -12.89
CA ARG A 180 -19.36 -0.11 -12.67
C ARG A 180 -18.85 0.80 -11.57
N GLU A 181 -18.41 0.24 -10.45
CA GLU A 181 -17.81 1.00 -9.35
C GLU A 181 -16.55 1.79 -9.75
N VAL A 182 -15.76 1.28 -10.68
CA VAL A 182 -14.57 1.96 -11.20
C VAL A 182 -14.97 3.21 -11.98
N ILE A 183 -15.93 3.10 -12.92
CA ILE A 183 -16.37 4.26 -13.70
C ILE A 183 -17.13 5.28 -12.84
N GLU A 184 -17.91 4.84 -11.87
CA GLU A 184 -18.57 5.72 -10.89
C GLU A 184 -17.52 6.55 -10.14
N ASP A 185 -16.44 5.92 -9.65
CA ASP A 185 -15.34 6.63 -8.97
C ASP A 185 -14.58 7.55 -9.93
N LEU A 186 -14.25 7.09 -11.14
CA LEU A 186 -13.55 7.93 -12.12
C LEU A 186 -14.34 9.19 -12.49
N LEU A 187 -15.67 9.15 -12.45
CA LEU A 187 -16.54 10.28 -12.72
C LEU A 187 -16.75 11.21 -11.50
N THR A 188 -16.19 10.93 -10.33
CA THR A 188 -16.26 11.80 -9.13
C THR A 188 -15.19 12.91 -9.10
N TYR A 189 -14.72 13.40 -10.22
CA TYR A 189 -13.77 14.51 -10.28
C TYR A 189 -14.42 15.85 -9.89
N LYS A 190 -13.60 16.77 -9.31
CA LYS A 190 -14.05 18.10 -8.84
C LYS A 190 -13.75 19.21 -9.86
N GLY A 191 -12.84 18.98 -10.80
CA GLY A 191 -12.44 19.94 -11.81
C GLY A 191 -13.50 20.17 -12.89
N SER A 192 -13.39 21.27 -13.65
CA SER A 192 -14.20 21.53 -14.84
C SER A 192 -13.37 21.23 -16.07
N TYR A 193 -13.59 20.08 -16.67
CA TYR A 193 -12.90 19.64 -17.88
C TYR A 193 -13.78 19.87 -19.12
N GLY A 194 -13.18 20.47 -20.15
CA GLY A 194 -13.86 20.64 -21.44
C GLY A 194 -13.90 19.33 -22.25
N TYR A 195 -12.88 18.48 -22.08
CA TYR A 195 -12.73 17.22 -22.82
C TYR A 195 -12.36 16.09 -21.88
N TRP A 196 -13.25 15.71 -20.98
CA TRP A 196 -13.02 14.69 -19.96
C TRP A 196 -12.56 13.33 -20.50
N GLN A 197 -13.04 12.93 -21.68
CA GLN A 197 -12.61 11.67 -22.32
C GLN A 197 -11.09 11.55 -22.47
N SER A 198 -10.38 12.68 -22.57
CA SER A 198 -8.91 12.69 -22.63
C SER A 198 -8.23 12.49 -21.26
N PHE A 199 -9.00 12.53 -20.19
CA PHE A 199 -8.48 12.44 -18.81
C PHE A 199 -8.98 11.22 -18.04
N ILE A 200 -9.85 10.39 -18.62
CA ILE A 200 -10.37 9.19 -17.95
C ILE A 200 -9.24 8.23 -17.58
N MET A 201 -8.28 8.02 -18.49
CA MET A 201 -7.14 7.16 -18.24
C MET A 201 -6.11 7.83 -17.33
N VAL A 202 -5.97 9.16 -17.37
CA VAL A 202 -5.20 9.92 -16.38
C VAL A 202 -5.79 9.72 -14.98
N ALA A 203 -7.11 9.84 -14.84
CA ALA A 203 -7.78 9.59 -13.58
C ALA A 203 -7.58 8.15 -13.09
N ALA A 204 -7.74 7.16 -13.99
CA ALA A 204 -7.52 5.76 -13.68
C ALA A 204 -6.08 5.49 -13.19
N HIS A 205 -5.09 5.98 -13.93
CA HIS A 205 -3.68 5.84 -13.57
C HIS A 205 -3.36 6.52 -12.23
N MET A 206 -3.80 7.75 -12.05
CA MET A 206 -3.51 8.54 -10.85
C MET A 206 -4.25 8.04 -9.61
N LYS A 207 -5.40 7.39 -9.79
CA LYS A 207 -6.14 6.71 -8.72
C LYS A 207 -5.65 5.28 -8.45
N GLY A 208 -4.62 4.80 -9.18
CA GLY A 208 -3.99 3.50 -8.98
C GLY A 208 -4.77 2.32 -9.56
N TYR A 209 -5.71 2.55 -10.47
CA TYR A 209 -6.39 1.48 -11.19
C TYR A 209 -5.44 0.81 -12.19
N SER A 210 -5.52 -0.52 -12.27
CA SER A 210 -4.84 -1.28 -13.30
C SER A 210 -5.57 -1.12 -14.64
N TYR A 211 -4.81 -0.96 -15.72
CA TYR A 211 -5.42 -0.74 -17.04
C TYR A 211 -4.67 -1.47 -18.15
N ARG A 212 -5.40 -1.70 -19.24
CA ARG A 212 -4.84 -2.25 -20.47
C ARG A 212 -5.41 -1.55 -21.69
N GLU A 213 -4.59 -1.41 -22.74
CA GLU A 213 -5.02 -0.92 -24.04
C GLU A 213 -5.12 -2.08 -25.02
N ILE A 214 -6.17 -2.10 -25.83
CA ILE A 214 -6.31 -2.98 -26.99
C ILE A 214 -6.48 -2.16 -28.26
N GLU A 215 -5.94 -2.67 -29.36
CA GLU A 215 -6.13 -2.04 -30.65
C GLU A 215 -7.57 -2.26 -31.14
N THR A 216 -8.22 -1.17 -31.54
CA THR A 216 -9.58 -1.18 -32.09
C THR A 216 -9.59 -0.53 -33.47
N VAL A 217 -10.48 -1.01 -34.33
CA VAL A 217 -10.69 -0.41 -35.64
C VAL A 217 -11.42 0.92 -35.45
N PHE A 218 -10.87 1.97 -36.05
CA PHE A 218 -11.46 3.30 -36.00
C PHE A 218 -11.69 3.79 -37.45
N GLU A 219 -12.94 3.88 -37.82
CA GLU A 219 -13.36 4.25 -39.19
C GLU A 219 -13.67 5.74 -39.29
N ASP A 220 -13.70 6.23 -40.54
CA ASP A 220 -14.19 7.58 -40.80
C ASP A 220 -15.70 7.64 -40.54
N ARG A 221 -16.15 8.80 -40.04
CA ARG A 221 -17.55 9.02 -39.72
C ARG A 221 -18.41 8.81 -40.94
N LYS A 222 -19.39 7.93 -40.87
CA LYS A 222 -20.31 7.61 -41.99
C LYS A 222 -21.30 8.72 -42.24
N GLN A 223 -21.80 9.42 -41.18
CA GLN A 223 -22.83 10.45 -41.24
C GLN A 223 -22.64 11.50 -40.14
N GLY A 224 -23.16 12.72 -40.36
CA GLY A 224 -23.08 13.81 -39.36
C GLY A 224 -21.84 14.72 -39.49
N GLN A 225 -21.87 15.89 -38.80
CA GLN A 225 -20.77 16.86 -38.78
C GLN A 225 -19.93 16.74 -37.53
N SER A 226 -18.61 16.87 -37.69
CA SER A 226 -17.68 16.82 -36.53
C SER A 226 -17.87 18.05 -35.62
N PHE A 227 -18.07 17.83 -34.33
CA PHE A 227 -18.15 18.89 -33.31
C PHE A 227 -16.91 19.80 -33.28
N LEU A 228 -15.76 19.32 -33.80
CA LEU A 228 -14.48 20.03 -33.82
C LEU A 228 -14.19 20.77 -35.13
N GLU A 229 -15.12 20.78 -36.10
CA GLU A 229 -14.88 21.40 -37.38
C GLU A 229 -14.69 22.93 -37.24
N GLY A 230 -13.56 23.45 -37.74
CA GLY A 230 -13.17 24.87 -37.58
C GLY A 230 -12.71 25.33 -36.21
N ARG A 231 -12.70 24.48 -35.16
CA ARG A 231 -12.38 24.86 -33.77
C ARG A 231 -11.15 24.13 -33.16
N ALA A 232 -10.35 23.47 -34.00
CA ALA A 232 -9.23 22.61 -33.53
C ALA A 232 -8.22 23.34 -32.59
N TYR A 233 -7.85 24.59 -32.90
CA TYR A 233 -6.93 25.38 -32.06
C TYR A 233 -7.54 25.76 -30.71
N ARG A 234 -8.83 26.10 -30.68
CA ARG A 234 -9.55 26.40 -29.40
C ARG A 234 -9.66 25.15 -28.54
N ALA A 235 -9.92 24.00 -29.15
CA ALA A 235 -9.95 22.73 -28.47
C ALA A 235 -8.57 22.36 -27.88
N ALA A 236 -7.49 22.56 -28.63
CA ALA A 236 -6.12 22.35 -28.15
C ALA A 236 -5.74 23.27 -26.97
N ALA A 237 -6.08 24.56 -27.06
CA ALA A 237 -5.85 25.50 -25.96
C ALA A 237 -6.65 25.10 -24.70
N ARG A 238 -7.92 24.70 -24.87
CA ARG A 238 -8.75 24.20 -23.76
C ARG A 238 -8.17 22.92 -23.13
N CYS A 239 -7.69 21.99 -23.95
CA CYS A 239 -7.02 20.77 -23.45
C CYS A 239 -5.79 21.09 -22.60
N LEU A 240 -4.99 22.14 -22.94
CA LEU A 240 -3.84 22.56 -22.14
C LEU A 240 -4.27 23.15 -20.79
N VAL A 241 -5.37 23.91 -20.76
CA VAL A 241 -5.96 24.37 -19.49
C VAL A 241 -6.44 23.18 -18.66
N ASP A 242 -7.08 22.20 -19.31
CA ASP A 242 -7.52 20.97 -18.65
C ASP A 242 -6.34 20.13 -18.12
N VAL A 243 -5.18 20.13 -18.79
CA VAL A 243 -3.93 19.54 -18.25
C VAL A 243 -3.52 20.22 -16.93
N GLY A 244 -3.56 21.55 -16.88
CA GLY A 244 -3.28 22.31 -15.67
C GLY A 244 -4.25 21.96 -14.54
N ALA A 245 -5.54 21.86 -14.85
CA ALA A 245 -6.57 21.44 -13.90
C ALA A 245 -6.34 20.01 -13.41
N ALA A 246 -6.00 19.07 -14.30
CA ALA A 246 -5.68 17.70 -13.95
C ALA A 246 -4.40 17.57 -13.12
N LEU A 247 -3.35 18.35 -13.45
CA LEU A 247 -2.14 18.40 -12.62
C LEU A 247 -2.47 18.90 -11.22
N TRP A 248 -3.33 19.92 -11.12
CA TRP A 248 -3.79 20.40 -9.82
C TRP A 248 -4.61 19.36 -9.07
N GLU A 249 -5.58 18.76 -9.72
CA GLU A 249 -6.49 17.77 -9.12
C GLU A 249 -5.77 16.48 -8.72
N TYR A 250 -4.98 15.91 -9.64
CA TYR A 250 -4.37 14.59 -9.43
C TYR A 250 -2.93 14.62 -8.90
N ARG A 251 -2.23 15.75 -8.93
CA ARG A 251 -0.87 15.88 -8.37
C ARG A 251 -0.77 16.80 -7.15
N VAL A 252 -1.67 17.76 -7.02
CA VAL A 252 -1.63 18.74 -5.91
C VAL A 252 -2.69 18.45 -4.85
N LYS A 253 -3.88 18.05 -5.28
CA LYS A 253 -5.01 17.72 -4.39
C LYS A 253 -5.24 16.22 -4.21
N THR A 254 -4.31 15.37 -4.62
CA THR A 254 -4.52 13.91 -4.66
C THR A 254 -5.07 13.39 -3.34
N GLU A 255 -6.27 12.87 -3.42
CA GLU A 255 -6.85 12.00 -2.41
C GLU A 255 -6.58 10.57 -2.88
N PRO A 256 -5.93 9.72 -2.09
CA PRO A 256 -5.65 8.35 -2.49
C PRO A 256 -6.97 7.62 -2.77
N HIS A 257 -7.02 6.89 -3.87
CA HIS A 257 -8.09 5.94 -4.09
C HIS A 257 -7.86 4.75 -3.18
N ASP A 258 -8.55 4.69 -2.05
CA ASP A 258 -8.54 3.54 -1.16
C ASP A 258 -9.99 3.08 -0.91
N LEU A 259 -10.21 1.77 -1.04
CA LEU A 259 -11.46 1.13 -0.64
C LEU A 259 -11.88 1.48 0.79
N ALA A 260 -10.92 1.66 1.69
CA ALA A 260 -11.18 2.11 3.05
C ALA A 260 -11.97 3.42 3.09
N ARG A 261 -11.70 4.35 2.16
CA ARG A 261 -12.44 5.61 2.05
C ARG A 261 -13.88 5.40 1.59
N ASN A 262 -14.10 4.50 0.62
CA ASN A 262 -15.46 4.19 0.16
C ASN A 262 -16.28 3.55 1.28
N PHE A 263 -15.66 2.67 2.08
CA PHE A 263 -16.30 2.11 3.28
C PHE A 263 -16.60 3.20 4.31
N LEU A 264 -15.67 4.12 4.55
CA LEU A 264 -15.85 5.24 5.45
C LEU A 264 -16.98 6.16 5.00
N GLN A 265 -17.09 6.45 3.70
CA GLN A 265 -18.18 7.26 3.16
C GLN A 265 -19.54 6.57 3.30
N LYS A 266 -19.60 5.25 3.09
CA LYS A 266 -20.82 4.45 3.30
C LYS A 266 -21.21 4.34 4.78
N ALA A 267 -20.22 4.31 5.68
CA ALA A 267 -20.42 4.27 7.12
C ALA A 267 -20.70 5.66 7.75
N GLY A 268 -20.43 6.74 7.02
CA GLY A 268 -20.46 8.13 7.54
C GLY A 268 -21.82 8.65 8.01
N GLU A 269 -22.92 7.95 7.71
CA GLU A 269 -24.24 8.24 8.24
C GLU A 269 -24.41 7.76 9.73
N SER A 270 -23.46 6.97 10.25
CA SER A 270 -23.52 6.35 11.59
C SER A 270 -22.36 6.69 12.50
N LEU A 271 -21.40 7.49 12.07
CA LEU A 271 -20.24 7.88 12.89
C LEU A 271 -20.47 9.27 13.49
N ASP A 272 -20.37 9.35 14.83
CA ASP A 272 -20.18 10.63 15.53
C ASP A 272 -18.95 11.37 14.97
N GLU A 273 -18.94 12.71 15.01
CA GLU A 273 -17.93 13.57 14.40
C GLU A 273 -16.49 13.02 14.54
N PRO A 274 -15.74 12.88 13.43
CA PRO A 274 -14.37 12.43 13.52
C PRO A 274 -13.55 13.40 14.38
N PRO A 275 -12.65 12.90 15.22
CA PRO A 275 -11.85 13.75 16.12
C PRO A 275 -11.11 14.80 15.28
N SER A 276 -11.23 16.06 15.73
CA SER A 276 -10.67 17.24 15.06
C SER A 276 -9.23 17.02 14.58
N ARG A 277 -8.91 17.47 13.37
CA ARG A 277 -7.58 17.45 12.76
C ARG A 277 -6.51 17.92 13.74
N ARG A 278 -5.62 17.00 14.16
CA ARG A 278 -4.64 17.25 15.22
C ARG A 278 -3.21 17.46 14.72
N TYR A 279 -2.95 17.60 13.42
CA TYR A 279 -1.62 17.82 12.85
C TYR A 279 -1.51 19.16 12.12
N SER A 280 -0.28 19.62 11.84
CA SER A 280 -0.06 20.88 11.12
C SER A 280 0.06 20.63 9.60
N PRO A 281 -1.02 20.82 8.82
CA PRO A 281 -1.00 20.59 7.37
C PRO A 281 0.03 21.44 6.65
N ALA A 282 0.30 22.67 7.14
CA ALA A 282 1.23 23.59 6.52
C ALA A 282 2.69 23.08 6.57
N ARG A 283 3.13 22.55 7.72
CA ARG A 283 4.50 21.99 7.84
C ARG A 283 4.67 20.70 7.04
N PHE A 284 3.65 19.84 7.04
CA PHE A 284 3.66 18.63 6.21
C PHE A 284 3.76 18.98 4.73
N ARG A 285 2.93 19.93 4.23
CA ARG A 285 2.97 20.39 2.84
C ARG A 285 4.29 21.04 2.48
N ALA A 286 4.87 21.82 3.39
CA ALA A 286 6.20 22.43 3.17
C ALA A 286 7.30 21.36 3.09
N ALA A 287 7.28 20.37 3.98
CA ALA A 287 8.21 19.23 3.94
C ALA A 287 8.08 18.43 2.64
N VAL A 288 6.85 18.16 2.21
CA VAL A 288 6.55 17.46 0.96
C VAL A 288 6.98 18.27 -0.27
N ALA A 289 6.75 19.58 -0.28
CA ALA A 289 7.15 20.45 -1.39
C ALA A 289 8.67 20.56 -1.57
N ALA A 290 9.44 20.42 -0.48
CA ALA A 290 10.90 20.47 -0.48
C ALA A 290 11.57 19.14 -0.89
N LEU A 291 10.82 18.02 -0.94
CA LEU A 291 11.36 16.73 -1.38
C LEU A 291 11.56 16.67 -2.90
N PRO A 292 12.55 15.92 -3.41
CA PRO A 292 12.69 15.65 -4.85
C PRO A 292 11.36 15.16 -5.45
N ARG A 293 11.08 15.51 -6.71
CA ARG A 293 9.77 15.26 -7.35
C ARG A 293 9.20 13.85 -7.14
N THR A 294 10.03 12.82 -7.19
CA THR A 294 9.63 11.41 -6.94
C THR A 294 9.18 11.17 -5.49
N HIS A 295 9.87 11.75 -4.51
CA HIS A 295 9.50 11.64 -3.09
C HIS A 295 8.31 12.54 -2.72
N ALA A 296 8.22 13.73 -3.32
CA ALA A 296 7.10 14.64 -3.10
C ALA A 296 5.76 14.06 -3.58
N ILE A 297 5.77 13.33 -4.69
CA ILE A 297 4.59 12.64 -5.22
C ILE A 297 4.14 11.55 -4.23
N ARG A 298 5.08 10.79 -3.68
CA ARG A 298 4.81 9.71 -2.72
C ARG A 298 4.30 10.23 -1.37
N ALA A 299 4.82 11.35 -0.88
CA ALA A 299 4.43 11.90 0.41
C ALA A 299 3.07 12.61 0.41
N ARG A 300 2.60 13.09 -0.75
CA ARG A 300 1.30 13.80 -0.85
C ARG A 300 0.11 12.91 -0.55
N SER A 301 0.15 11.68 -0.98
CA SER A 301 -0.92 10.71 -0.73
C SER A 301 -0.92 10.20 0.70
N ALA A 302 0.22 10.24 1.42
CA ALA A 302 0.28 9.81 2.82
C ALA A 302 -0.63 10.62 3.74
N GLU A 303 -0.84 11.92 3.45
CA GLU A 303 -1.78 12.78 4.19
C GLU A 303 -3.22 12.27 4.04
N GLY A 304 -3.63 11.97 2.80
CA GLY A 304 -4.95 11.43 2.52
C GLY A 304 -5.16 10.03 3.11
N TYR A 305 -4.13 9.18 3.07
CA TYR A 305 -4.17 7.89 3.77
C TYR A 305 -4.30 8.09 5.28
N TYR A 306 -3.52 8.99 5.89
CA TYR A 306 -3.65 9.29 7.31
C TYR A 306 -5.06 9.75 7.69
N GLU A 307 -5.67 10.66 6.91
CA GLU A 307 -7.05 11.11 7.13
C GLU A 307 -8.04 9.94 7.04
N THR A 308 -7.91 9.10 6.02
CA THR A 308 -8.74 7.89 5.84
C THR A 308 -8.58 6.93 7.01
N LEU A 309 -7.34 6.59 7.37
CA LEU A 309 -7.04 5.64 8.45
C LEU A 309 -7.45 6.16 9.83
N SER A 310 -7.43 7.48 10.02
CA SER A 310 -7.93 8.12 11.24
C SER A 310 -9.45 8.01 11.39
N GLY A 311 -10.16 7.86 10.27
CA GLY A 311 -11.60 7.57 10.26
C GLY A 311 -11.90 6.08 10.39
N THR A 312 -11.25 5.24 9.56
CA THR A 312 -11.53 3.79 9.52
C THR A 312 -11.23 3.05 10.82
N GLN A 313 -10.34 3.55 11.66
CA GLN A 313 -10.08 2.95 12.97
C GLN A 313 -11.33 2.87 13.88
N TRP A 314 -12.39 3.63 13.57
CA TRP A 314 -13.64 3.66 14.31
C TRP A 314 -14.76 2.83 13.66
N LEU A 315 -14.49 2.18 12.52
CA LEU A 315 -15.39 1.18 11.95
C LEU A 315 -15.55 -0.01 12.91
N SER A 316 -16.70 -0.69 12.85
CA SER A 316 -16.88 -1.90 13.65
C SER A 316 -15.92 -3.02 13.19
N PRO A 317 -15.65 -4.03 14.04
CA PRO A 317 -14.84 -5.19 13.64
C PRO A 317 -15.37 -5.88 12.38
N GLU A 318 -16.69 -5.97 12.21
CA GLU A 318 -17.35 -6.55 11.04
C GLU A 318 -17.08 -5.70 9.78
N GLN A 319 -17.20 -4.36 9.90
CA GLN A 319 -16.91 -3.46 8.79
C GLN A 319 -15.43 -3.50 8.38
N ILE A 320 -14.52 -3.65 9.34
CA ILE A 320 -13.08 -3.86 9.06
C ILE A 320 -12.86 -5.21 8.36
N ALA A 321 -13.53 -6.27 8.81
CA ALA A 321 -13.45 -7.59 8.16
C ALA A 321 -13.98 -7.53 6.71
N ASP A 322 -15.12 -6.88 6.48
CA ASP A 322 -15.67 -6.69 5.13
C ASP A 322 -14.71 -5.93 4.20
N LEU A 323 -14.06 -4.88 4.74
CA LEU A 323 -13.04 -4.12 4.02
C LEU A 323 -11.83 -5.00 3.66
N GLN A 324 -11.35 -5.81 4.60
CA GLN A 324 -10.24 -6.73 4.36
C GLN A 324 -10.61 -7.80 3.33
N ASP A 325 -11.80 -8.37 3.42
CA ASP A 325 -12.30 -9.39 2.49
C ASP A 325 -12.42 -8.84 1.07
N GLU A 326 -12.89 -7.61 0.90
CA GLU A 326 -12.95 -6.96 -0.42
C GLU A 326 -11.56 -6.71 -1.00
N LYS A 327 -10.61 -6.20 -0.17
CA LYS A 327 -9.22 -6.01 -0.58
C LYS A 327 -8.54 -7.34 -0.91
N LEU A 328 -8.82 -8.40 -0.12
CA LEU A 328 -8.31 -9.75 -0.35
C LEU A 328 -8.78 -10.31 -1.69
N ARG A 329 -10.07 -10.23 -2.00
CA ARG A 329 -10.61 -10.66 -3.29
C ARG A 329 -9.90 -9.98 -4.46
N ARG A 330 -9.66 -8.68 -4.37
CA ARG A 330 -8.92 -7.92 -5.39
C ARG A 330 -7.47 -8.36 -5.49
N LEU A 331 -6.80 -8.56 -4.35
CA LEU A 331 -5.42 -9.03 -4.32
C LEU A 331 -5.29 -10.44 -4.93
N VAL A 332 -6.16 -11.38 -4.56
CA VAL A 332 -6.11 -12.77 -5.06
C VAL A 332 -6.35 -12.84 -6.56
N ARG A 333 -7.32 -12.08 -7.08
CA ARG A 333 -7.50 -11.95 -8.53
C ARG A 333 -6.25 -11.38 -9.20
N HIS A 334 -5.68 -10.33 -8.65
CA HIS A 334 -4.47 -9.72 -9.18
C HIS A 334 -3.30 -10.69 -9.23
N VAL A 335 -2.98 -11.38 -8.12
CA VAL A 335 -1.83 -12.28 -8.07
C VAL A 335 -1.99 -13.51 -8.96
N TYR A 336 -3.19 -14.06 -9.06
CA TYR A 336 -3.46 -15.19 -9.97
C TYR A 336 -3.14 -14.85 -11.42
N ARG A 337 -3.30 -13.61 -11.83
CA ARG A 337 -3.16 -13.16 -13.22
C ARG A 337 -1.79 -12.59 -13.53
N SER A 338 -1.20 -11.89 -12.57
CA SER A 338 -0.02 -11.06 -12.81
C SER A 338 1.22 -11.55 -12.09
N VAL A 339 1.12 -12.57 -11.21
CA VAL A 339 2.25 -13.06 -10.42
C VAL A 339 2.41 -14.57 -10.64
N PRO A 340 3.43 -15.01 -11.39
CA PRO A 340 3.59 -16.42 -11.79
C PRO A 340 3.60 -17.40 -10.63
N TYR A 341 4.26 -17.08 -9.53
CA TYR A 341 4.33 -17.91 -8.32
C TYR A 341 2.94 -18.28 -7.80
N TYR A 342 2.06 -17.29 -7.58
CA TYR A 342 0.72 -17.55 -7.04
C TYR A 342 -0.18 -18.24 -8.05
N ARG A 343 -0.04 -17.90 -9.34
CA ARG A 343 -0.77 -18.59 -10.41
C ARG A 343 -0.44 -20.07 -10.41
N ALA A 344 0.84 -20.45 -10.41
CA ALA A 344 1.28 -21.85 -10.37
C ALA A 344 0.78 -22.56 -9.11
N ARG A 345 0.94 -21.96 -7.93
CA ARG A 345 0.48 -22.55 -6.66
C ARG A 345 -1.02 -22.76 -6.62
N MET A 346 -1.82 -21.82 -7.07
CA MET A 346 -3.27 -21.98 -7.11
C MET A 346 -3.70 -23.07 -8.12
N GLN A 347 -3.04 -23.16 -9.27
CA GLN A 347 -3.29 -24.23 -10.25
C GLN A 347 -2.93 -25.61 -9.68
N GLU A 348 -1.79 -25.78 -9.02
CA GLU A 348 -1.40 -27.02 -8.33
C GLU A 348 -2.45 -27.46 -7.30
N LEU A 349 -3.01 -26.49 -6.55
CA LEU A 349 -4.04 -26.72 -5.55
C LEU A 349 -5.45 -26.82 -6.14
N ARG A 350 -5.61 -26.66 -7.46
CA ARG A 350 -6.90 -26.59 -8.15
C ARG A 350 -7.82 -25.51 -7.57
N LEU A 351 -7.25 -24.37 -7.17
CA LEU A 351 -7.98 -23.22 -6.65
C LEU A 351 -8.15 -22.17 -7.74
N HIS A 352 -9.33 -21.59 -7.76
CA HIS A 352 -9.65 -20.42 -8.56
C HIS A 352 -9.69 -19.14 -7.67
N PRO A 353 -9.45 -17.94 -8.17
CA PRO A 353 -9.57 -16.70 -7.36
C PRO A 353 -10.89 -16.56 -6.60
N GLU A 354 -11.99 -17.03 -7.19
CA GLU A 354 -13.31 -16.98 -6.56
C GLU A 354 -13.48 -17.95 -5.37
N ASP A 355 -12.53 -18.85 -5.14
CA ASP A 355 -12.51 -19.77 -4.00
C ASP A 355 -11.96 -19.10 -2.73
N ILE A 356 -11.31 -17.94 -2.84
CA ILE A 356 -10.73 -17.16 -1.74
C ILE A 356 -11.49 -15.84 -1.65
N ARG A 357 -12.55 -15.82 -0.85
CA ARG A 357 -13.46 -14.67 -0.72
C ARG A 357 -13.33 -13.93 0.60
N THR A 358 -12.94 -14.65 1.63
CA THR A 358 -12.84 -14.16 2.99
C THR A 358 -11.48 -14.50 3.61
N GLN A 359 -11.16 -13.87 4.73
CA GLN A 359 -9.95 -14.20 5.50
C GLN A 359 -9.91 -15.67 5.91
N GLY A 360 -11.05 -16.28 6.20
CA GLY A 360 -11.16 -17.70 6.53
C GLY A 360 -10.69 -18.63 5.40
N ASP A 361 -10.84 -18.21 4.16
CA ASP A 361 -10.43 -18.99 2.99
C ASP A 361 -8.91 -18.96 2.76
N LEU A 362 -8.18 -18.05 3.40
CA LEU A 362 -6.71 -17.96 3.30
C LEU A 362 -6.02 -19.27 3.71
N ALA A 363 -6.61 -20.03 4.64
CA ALA A 363 -6.08 -21.33 5.09
C ALA A 363 -5.94 -22.36 3.95
N ARG A 364 -6.63 -22.17 2.82
CA ARG A 364 -6.52 -23.01 1.61
C ARG A 364 -5.22 -22.75 0.82
N LEU A 365 -4.57 -21.61 1.03
CA LEU A 365 -3.27 -21.28 0.45
C LEU A 365 -2.16 -21.70 1.41
N PRO A 366 -1.01 -22.19 0.90
CA PRO A 366 0.12 -22.52 1.74
C PRO A 366 0.74 -21.27 2.38
N ILE A 367 1.43 -21.48 3.49
CA ILE A 367 2.22 -20.41 4.12
C ILE A 367 3.44 -20.12 3.23
N LEU A 368 3.63 -18.86 2.90
CA LEU A 368 4.80 -18.37 2.18
C LEU A 368 5.96 -18.21 3.15
N THR A 369 7.04 -18.92 2.92
CA THR A 369 8.24 -18.83 3.76
C THR A 369 9.27 -17.88 3.18
N LYS A 370 10.23 -17.46 4.01
CA LYS A 370 11.37 -16.67 3.57
C LYS A 370 12.24 -17.43 2.53
N ALA A 371 12.30 -18.74 2.62
CA ALA A 371 12.99 -19.59 1.65
C ALA A 371 12.30 -19.53 0.28
N ASP A 372 10.97 -19.63 0.24
CA ASP A 372 10.20 -19.49 -0.99
C ASP A 372 10.42 -18.12 -1.64
N VAL A 373 10.34 -17.05 -0.83
CA VAL A 373 10.61 -15.69 -1.34
C VAL A 373 11.99 -15.59 -1.97
N ARG A 374 13.03 -16.12 -1.35
CA ARG A 374 14.39 -16.08 -1.91
C ARG A 374 14.54 -16.89 -3.18
N GLN A 375 13.93 -18.07 -3.24
CA GLN A 375 13.98 -18.92 -4.41
C GLN A 375 13.33 -18.25 -5.61
N HIS A 376 12.24 -17.49 -5.41
CA HIS A 376 11.42 -16.89 -6.46
C HIS A 376 11.55 -15.36 -6.56
N GLN A 377 12.48 -14.75 -5.84
CA GLN A 377 12.56 -13.33 -5.51
C GLN A 377 12.55 -12.35 -6.69
N TYR A 378 13.16 -12.70 -7.82
CA TYR A 378 13.34 -11.75 -8.91
C TYR A 378 12.48 -12.03 -10.15
N PHE A 379 11.80 -13.17 -10.20
CA PHE A 379 11.13 -13.61 -11.40
C PHE A 379 9.67 -13.99 -11.12
N ASP A 380 9.44 -14.94 -10.25
CA ASP A 380 8.13 -15.57 -10.14
C ASP A 380 7.20 -14.90 -9.13
N ILE A 381 7.76 -14.34 -8.03
CA ILE A 381 6.97 -13.70 -6.96
C ILE A 381 6.69 -12.22 -7.22
N MET A 382 7.29 -11.65 -8.26
CA MET A 382 7.02 -10.28 -8.68
C MET A 382 5.95 -10.23 -9.77
N GLN A 383 5.22 -9.12 -9.80
CA GLN A 383 4.26 -8.84 -10.87
C GLN A 383 4.98 -8.77 -12.23
N GLU A 384 4.42 -9.46 -13.23
CA GLU A 384 4.89 -9.40 -14.62
C GLU A 384 4.83 -7.99 -15.18
N GLY A 385 5.86 -7.58 -15.93
CA GLY A 385 5.90 -6.30 -16.65
C GLY A 385 6.20 -5.06 -15.80
N VAL A 386 6.51 -5.21 -14.51
CA VAL A 386 6.89 -4.08 -13.65
C VAL A 386 8.37 -3.77 -13.79
N SER A 387 8.71 -2.49 -14.01
CA SER A 387 10.08 -2.02 -13.99
C SER A 387 10.60 -1.88 -12.55
N GLN A 388 11.72 -2.52 -12.24
CA GLN A 388 12.35 -2.41 -10.92
C GLN A 388 12.77 -0.97 -10.58
N GLY A 389 12.97 -0.11 -11.58
CA GLY A 389 13.30 1.32 -11.38
C GLY A 389 12.17 2.13 -10.75
N ASP A 390 10.93 1.67 -10.87
CA ASP A 390 9.74 2.35 -10.33
C ASP A 390 9.38 1.90 -8.91
N LEU A 391 10.11 0.90 -8.38
CA LEU A 391 9.83 0.28 -7.10
C LEU A 391 10.80 0.76 -6.01
N LEU A 392 10.32 0.79 -4.76
CA LEU A 392 11.20 0.95 -3.62
C LEU A 392 11.80 -0.40 -3.23
N LYS A 393 13.13 -0.48 -3.27
CA LYS A 393 13.90 -1.62 -2.81
C LYS A 393 14.21 -1.49 -1.31
N THR A 394 13.93 -2.52 -0.54
CA THR A 394 14.29 -2.63 0.87
C THR A 394 15.16 -3.86 1.10
N ASN A 395 16.34 -3.68 1.66
CA ASN A 395 17.24 -4.76 2.06
C ASN A 395 17.11 -4.98 3.58
N PHE A 396 16.96 -6.23 4.00
CA PHE A 396 16.91 -6.59 5.42
C PHE A 396 17.32 -8.04 5.64
N SER A 397 17.59 -8.44 6.88
CA SER A 397 18.03 -9.80 7.22
C SER A 397 17.10 -10.54 8.18
N GLY A 398 16.04 -9.92 8.65
CA GLY A 398 15.05 -10.59 9.50
C GLY A 398 15.63 -11.40 10.66
N ARG A 399 14.78 -12.20 11.33
CA ARG A 399 15.12 -12.97 12.53
C ARG A 399 16.21 -14.03 12.34
N ASN A 400 16.20 -14.72 11.21
CA ASN A 400 17.13 -15.85 10.97
C ASN A 400 18.50 -15.39 10.47
N ASN A 401 18.80 -14.10 10.54
CA ASN A 401 20.04 -13.52 10.01
C ASN A 401 20.30 -13.90 8.55
N GLU A 402 19.23 -13.97 7.77
CA GLU A 402 19.21 -14.32 6.36
C GLU A 402 18.85 -13.10 5.53
N PRO A 403 19.85 -12.43 4.90
CA PRO A 403 19.58 -11.25 4.09
C PRO A 403 18.70 -11.56 2.89
N PHE A 404 17.70 -10.73 2.62
CA PHE A 404 16.96 -10.73 1.38
C PHE A 404 16.40 -9.34 1.01
N VAL A 405 15.84 -9.22 -0.17
CA VAL A 405 15.35 -7.97 -0.73
C VAL A 405 13.85 -8.07 -0.96
N ALA A 406 13.11 -7.05 -0.53
CA ALA A 406 11.72 -6.87 -0.91
C ALA A 406 11.54 -5.59 -1.74
N PHE A 407 10.51 -5.59 -2.57
CA PHE A 407 10.10 -4.44 -3.35
C PHE A 407 8.68 -4.02 -2.96
N ALA A 408 8.45 -2.71 -2.90
CA ALA A 408 7.15 -2.14 -2.65
C ALA A 408 6.79 -1.15 -3.75
N ASP A 409 5.53 -1.17 -4.18
CA ASP A 409 5.00 -0.17 -5.09
C ASP A 409 4.69 1.15 -4.37
N PRO A 410 4.49 2.25 -5.12
CA PRO A 410 4.19 3.55 -4.51
C PRO A 410 2.97 3.57 -3.61
N GLY A 411 1.89 2.83 -3.98
CA GLY A 411 0.65 2.79 -3.19
C GLY A 411 0.84 2.13 -1.82
N ALA A 412 1.62 1.03 -1.79
CA ALA A 412 2.00 0.38 -0.54
C ALA A 412 2.80 1.31 0.38
N LEU A 413 3.71 2.12 -0.18
CA LEU A 413 4.49 3.09 0.60
C LEU A 413 3.63 4.20 1.19
N GLU A 414 2.69 4.71 0.42
CA GLU A 414 1.78 5.77 0.85
C GLU A 414 0.89 5.28 1.99
N PHE A 415 0.33 4.07 1.87
CA PHE A 415 -0.40 3.42 2.95
C PHE A 415 0.47 3.27 4.21
N ARG A 416 1.69 2.71 4.08
CA ARG A 416 2.62 2.50 5.20
C ARG A 416 2.97 3.81 5.92
N TRP A 417 3.14 4.91 5.19
CA TRP A 417 3.37 6.23 5.78
C TRP A 417 2.13 6.79 6.46
N GLY A 418 0.94 6.60 5.89
CA GLY A 418 -0.31 6.98 6.54
C GLY A 418 -0.53 6.23 7.87
N ALA A 419 -0.28 4.91 7.88
CA ALA A 419 -0.34 4.08 9.07
C ALA A 419 0.68 4.53 10.13
N ALA A 420 1.93 4.81 9.71
CA ALA A 420 2.97 5.31 10.58
C ALA A 420 2.61 6.66 11.24
N LEU A 421 1.94 7.56 10.52
CA LEU A 421 1.45 8.83 11.07
C LEU A 421 0.35 8.59 12.10
N ARG A 422 -0.62 7.70 11.82
CA ARG A 422 -1.69 7.33 12.75
C ARG A 422 -1.14 6.72 14.04
N PHE A 423 -0.18 5.81 13.96
CA PHE A 423 0.43 5.19 15.13
C PHE A 423 1.13 6.19 16.04
N ARG A 424 1.81 7.18 15.46
CA ARG A 424 2.43 8.26 16.23
C ARG A 424 1.40 9.19 16.84
N ASP A 425 0.27 9.40 16.17
CA ASP A 425 -0.85 10.20 16.71
C ASP A 425 -1.44 9.57 18.00
N TRP A 426 -1.47 8.22 18.09
CA TRP A 426 -1.91 7.51 19.30
C TRP A 426 -1.02 7.77 20.51
N THR A 427 0.26 8.07 20.31
CA THR A 427 1.18 8.45 21.40
C THR A 427 0.98 9.91 21.89
N GLY A 428 0.04 10.65 21.32
CA GLY A 428 -0.16 12.07 21.61
C GLY A 428 0.78 13.01 20.84
N TYR A 429 1.64 12.49 19.97
CA TYR A 429 2.45 13.28 19.05
C TYR A 429 1.58 13.90 17.95
N ARG A 430 1.95 15.09 17.49
CA ARG A 430 1.33 15.76 16.35
C ARG A 430 2.37 16.06 15.30
N TYR A 431 2.06 15.79 14.04
CA TYR A 431 3.02 15.99 12.96
C TYR A 431 3.57 17.42 12.95
N GLY A 432 4.91 17.50 12.82
CA GLY A 432 5.66 18.76 12.87
C GLY A 432 6.11 19.21 14.26
N GLN A 433 5.70 18.54 15.32
CA GLN A 433 6.30 18.73 16.65
C GLN A 433 7.75 18.18 16.65
N PRO A 434 8.63 18.66 17.55
CA PRO A 434 9.98 18.15 17.66
C PRO A 434 10.00 16.66 18.03
N THR A 435 10.75 15.85 17.27
CA THR A 435 10.99 14.44 17.59
C THR A 435 12.46 14.13 17.68
N ALA A 436 12.84 13.07 18.38
CA ALA A 436 14.15 12.46 18.31
C ALA A 436 14.02 11.01 17.86
N ARG A 437 14.84 10.59 16.91
CA ARG A 437 14.85 9.21 16.41
C ARG A 437 16.27 8.65 16.45
N PHE A 438 16.43 7.54 17.11
CA PHE A 438 17.62 6.72 16.97
C PHE A 438 17.58 5.95 15.64
N TRP A 439 18.59 6.12 14.81
CA TRP A 439 18.61 5.60 13.46
C TRP A 439 19.89 4.82 13.15
N ASN A 440 19.95 4.13 12.04
CA ASN A 440 21.06 3.27 11.63
C ASN A 440 22.31 4.01 11.11
N GLU A 441 22.44 5.31 11.36
CA GLU A 441 23.58 6.15 11.02
C GLU A 441 23.97 6.12 9.52
N GLY A 442 23.00 5.85 8.66
CA GLY A 442 23.23 5.77 7.22
C GLY A 442 23.89 4.48 6.74
N LEU A 443 23.98 3.46 7.57
CA LEU A 443 24.53 2.16 7.18
C LEU A 443 23.78 1.61 5.95
N GLY A 444 24.52 1.34 4.87
CA GLY A 444 23.96 0.89 3.59
C GLY A 444 23.39 2.00 2.70
N LEU A 445 23.50 3.25 3.08
CA LEU A 445 23.10 4.39 2.25
C LEU A 445 24.32 4.99 1.53
N SER A 446 24.12 5.44 0.29
CA SER A 446 25.08 6.31 -0.36
C SER A 446 25.10 7.69 0.31
N GLN A 447 26.17 8.45 0.13
CA GLN A 447 26.28 9.80 0.71
C GLN A 447 25.11 10.71 0.28
N ALA A 448 24.65 10.60 -0.96
CA ALA A 448 23.49 11.35 -1.46
C ALA A 448 22.20 10.94 -0.76
N GLN A 449 22.01 9.65 -0.47
CA GLN A 449 20.85 9.15 0.27
C GLN A 449 20.90 9.60 1.74
N ALA A 450 22.06 9.51 2.40
CA ALA A 450 22.25 9.98 3.77
C ALA A 450 21.96 11.50 3.87
N THR A 451 22.45 12.31 2.93
CA THR A 451 22.16 13.76 2.87
C THR A 451 20.65 14.04 2.75
N ARG A 452 19.93 13.25 1.94
CA ARG A 452 18.47 13.36 1.81
C ARG A 452 17.75 13.02 3.12
N VAL A 453 18.17 11.96 3.82
CA VAL A 453 17.61 11.58 5.13
C VAL A 453 17.78 12.70 6.14
N HIS A 454 18.96 13.33 6.19
CA HIS A 454 19.18 14.48 7.06
C HIS A 454 18.35 15.69 6.68
N ALA A 455 18.17 15.97 5.39
CA ALA A 455 17.32 17.07 4.93
C ALA A 455 15.84 16.82 5.30
N ASP A 456 15.34 15.59 5.04
CA ASP A 456 13.99 15.18 5.43
C ASP A 456 13.78 15.28 6.96
N ALA A 457 14.74 14.84 7.74
CA ALA A 457 14.67 14.94 9.20
C ALA A 457 14.58 16.39 9.69
N ARG A 458 15.35 17.30 9.08
CA ARG A 458 15.26 18.75 9.40
C ARG A 458 13.89 19.33 9.06
N LEU A 459 13.35 19.00 7.91
CA LEU A 459 12.02 19.45 7.47
C LEU A 459 10.92 18.90 8.37
N ALA A 460 11.02 17.62 8.75
CA ALA A 460 10.09 16.97 9.66
C ALA A 460 10.29 17.36 11.14
N ASN A 461 11.16 18.33 11.45
CA ASN A 461 11.51 18.72 12.82
C ASN A 461 12.05 17.56 13.68
N ARG A 462 12.82 16.67 13.05
CA ARG A 462 13.33 15.43 13.65
C ARG A 462 14.82 15.54 13.96
N LEU A 463 15.20 15.27 15.18
CA LEU A 463 16.58 15.07 15.59
C LEU A 463 16.97 13.61 15.32
N LEU A 464 17.98 13.38 14.48
CA LEU A 464 18.56 12.05 14.28
C LEU A 464 19.69 11.84 15.28
N LEU A 465 19.63 10.73 15.99
CA LEU A 465 20.60 10.31 17.01
C LEU A 465 21.23 8.98 16.61
N PRO A 466 22.50 8.72 16.98
CA PRO A 466 23.16 7.44 16.72
C PRO A 466 22.41 6.29 17.36
N GLY A 467 22.07 5.24 16.57
CA GLY A 467 21.37 4.05 17.05
C GLY A 467 22.28 2.81 17.11
N PHE A 468 23.49 2.90 16.55
CA PHE A 468 24.45 1.80 16.53
C PHE A 468 25.72 2.08 17.33
N SER A 469 25.81 3.22 18.03
CA SER A 469 26.91 3.61 18.89
C SER A 469 26.35 3.91 20.27
N LEU A 470 26.62 3.02 21.25
CA LEU A 470 26.02 3.06 22.58
C LEU A 470 27.11 3.22 23.70
N ASP A 471 28.26 3.82 23.36
CA ASP A 471 29.24 4.22 24.35
C ASP A 471 28.79 5.42 25.19
N ASP A 472 29.34 5.61 26.37
CA ASP A 472 28.93 6.63 27.32
C ASP A 472 29.03 8.05 26.76
N ALA A 473 30.03 8.33 25.91
CA ALA A 473 30.18 9.65 25.28
C ALA A 473 29.04 9.93 24.29
N THR A 474 28.66 8.93 23.49
CA THR A 474 27.56 9.01 22.53
C THR A 474 26.21 9.11 23.24
N LEU A 475 25.98 8.34 24.31
CA LEU A 475 24.77 8.42 25.13
C LEU A 475 24.62 9.81 25.76
N GLN A 476 25.72 10.32 26.38
CA GLN A 476 25.72 11.67 26.97
C GLN A 476 25.51 12.78 25.93
N ALA A 477 26.10 12.66 24.72
CA ALA A 477 25.89 13.60 23.64
C ALA A 477 24.41 13.56 23.15
N SER A 478 23.82 12.38 23.05
CA SER A 478 22.41 12.19 22.68
C SER A 478 21.46 12.80 23.72
N GLU A 479 21.74 12.60 25.00
CA GLU A 479 21.00 13.19 26.09
C GLU A 479 21.05 14.73 26.06
N ARG A 480 22.25 15.31 25.90
CA ARG A 480 22.42 16.78 25.77
C ARG A 480 21.68 17.34 24.57
N ALA A 481 21.71 16.64 23.43
CA ALA A 481 21.03 17.04 22.22
C ALA A 481 19.49 17.03 22.41
N MET A 482 18.96 16.00 23.07
CA MET A 482 17.53 15.90 23.41
C MET A 482 17.12 16.96 24.42
N SER A 483 17.92 17.21 25.47
CA SER A 483 17.65 18.26 26.49
C SER A 483 17.55 19.64 25.84
N LYS A 484 18.42 19.93 24.86
CA LYS A 484 18.38 21.19 24.06
C LYS A 484 17.18 21.26 23.13
N ARG A 485 16.84 20.14 22.43
CA ARG A 485 15.79 20.11 21.40
C ARG A 485 14.39 19.93 21.97
N ARG A 486 14.26 19.31 23.16
CA ARG A 486 13.02 18.99 23.88
C ARG A 486 12.02 18.26 22.97
N PRO A 487 12.36 17.05 22.49
CA PRO A 487 11.47 16.30 21.63
C PRO A 487 10.18 15.93 22.38
N VAL A 488 9.07 16.00 21.65
CA VAL A 488 7.76 15.54 22.15
C VAL A 488 7.68 14.02 22.09
N LEU A 489 8.26 13.41 21.05
CA LEU A 489 8.32 11.97 20.83
C LEU A 489 9.78 11.54 20.65
N VAL A 490 10.18 10.48 21.37
CA VAL A 490 11.47 9.80 21.19
C VAL A 490 11.19 8.42 20.61
N GLU A 491 11.86 8.08 19.50
CA GLU A 491 11.66 6.82 18.79
C GLU A 491 12.98 6.04 18.66
N GLY A 492 12.97 4.74 18.88
CA GLY A 492 14.15 3.91 18.72
C GLY A 492 13.92 2.43 18.95
N ALA A 493 14.93 1.63 18.61
CA ALA A 493 14.94 0.23 19.00
C ALA A 493 14.89 0.11 20.52
N THR A 494 14.10 -0.84 21.02
CA THR A 494 13.88 -1.04 22.46
C THR A 494 15.18 -1.16 23.22
N GLU A 495 16.16 -1.93 22.68
CA GLU A 495 17.49 -2.10 23.30
C GLU A 495 18.29 -0.80 23.42
N VAL A 496 18.21 0.06 22.41
CA VAL A 496 18.89 1.37 22.37
C VAL A 496 18.29 2.31 23.42
N LEU A 497 16.96 2.36 23.45
CA LEU A 497 16.22 3.21 24.39
C LEU A 497 16.38 2.73 25.84
N THR A 498 16.49 1.42 26.05
CA THR A 498 16.76 0.84 27.38
C THR A 498 18.16 1.20 27.86
N THR A 499 19.18 1.02 27.00
CA THR A 499 20.56 1.38 27.36
C THR A 499 20.69 2.87 27.68
N LEU A 500 20.04 3.73 26.90
CA LEU A 500 20.00 5.17 27.20
C LEU A 500 19.25 5.47 28.50
N ALA A 501 18.13 4.82 28.75
CA ALA A 501 17.34 5.00 29.96
C ALA A 501 18.13 4.58 31.23
N GLU A 502 18.84 3.45 31.17
CA GLU A 502 19.74 3.00 32.21
C GLU A 502 20.85 4.04 32.49
N HIS A 503 21.45 4.58 31.45
CA HIS A 503 22.46 5.64 31.56
C HIS A 503 21.90 6.90 32.23
N ILE A 504 20.74 7.38 31.82
CA ILE A 504 20.05 8.56 32.38
C ILE A 504 19.76 8.34 33.89
N VAL A 505 19.22 7.18 34.24
CA VAL A 505 18.90 6.83 35.64
C VAL A 505 20.15 6.76 36.49
N GLN A 506 21.25 6.15 36.00
CA GLN A 506 22.51 6.06 36.69
C GLN A 506 23.16 7.44 36.96
N GLN A 507 22.99 8.38 36.02
CA GLN A 507 23.50 9.75 36.18
C GLN A 507 22.62 10.62 37.11
N GLY A 508 21.50 10.08 37.59
CA GLY A 508 20.55 10.82 38.43
C GLY A 508 19.83 11.96 37.68
N ASN A 509 19.91 11.97 36.36
CA ASN A 509 19.36 13.06 35.53
C ASN A 509 17.93 12.70 35.06
N THR A 510 16.90 13.21 35.73
CA THR A 510 15.49 13.00 35.38
C THR A 510 14.90 14.17 34.57
N GLY A 511 15.73 14.99 33.95
CA GLY A 511 15.34 16.25 33.30
C GLY A 511 14.78 16.12 31.88
N LEU A 512 14.93 14.96 31.25
CA LEU A 512 14.37 14.69 29.91
C LEU A 512 12.86 14.49 30.03
N ARG A 513 12.07 15.44 29.53
CA ARG A 513 10.61 15.35 29.49
C ARG A 513 10.12 15.27 28.04
N ALA A 514 9.92 14.04 27.54
CA ALA A 514 9.12 13.79 26.35
C ALA A 514 7.63 13.65 26.72
N LYS A 515 6.73 13.60 25.76
CA LYS A 515 5.34 13.18 25.97
C LYS A 515 5.16 11.68 25.83
N ALA A 516 6.00 11.06 25.00
CA ALA A 516 5.97 9.63 24.73
C ALA A 516 7.31 9.10 24.23
N VAL A 517 7.55 7.83 24.49
CA VAL A 517 8.63 7.05 23.88
C VAL A 517 8.02 5.93 23.04
N LEU A 518 8.45 5.78 21.77
CA LEU A 518 7.99 4.74 20.87
C LEU A 518 9.09 3.72 20.63
N CYS A 519 8.89 2.52 21.15
CA CYS A 519 9.85 1.43 21.18
C CYS A 519 9.53 0.40 20.10
N TYR A 520 10.51 -0.06 19.34
CA TYR A 520 10.33 -1.08 18.31
C TYR A 520 11.49 -2.08 18.26
N GLY A 521 11.33 -3.14 17.46
CA GLY A 521 12.38 -4.14 17.21
C GLY A 521 12.39 -5.30 18.18
N GLN A 522 12.25 -5.07 19.47
CA GLN A 522 12.19 -6.09 20.52
C GLN A 522 10.95 -5.89 21.38
N GLU A 523 10.60 -6.93 22.12
CA GLU A 523 9.52 -6.87 23.10
C GLU A 523 9.79 -5.80 24.17
N LEU A 524 8.82 -4.95 24.42
CA LEU A 524 8.84 -4.00 25.51
C LEU A 524 8.30 -4.69 26.77
N THR A 525 9.18 -5.37 27.51
CA THR A 525 8.79 -6.06 28.75
C THR A 525 8.37 -5.07 29.85
N PRO A 526 7.60 -5.49 30.85
CA PRO A 526 7.20 -4.62 31.97
C PRO A 526 8.39 -3.97 32.68
N SER A 527 9.50 -4.67 32.86
CA SER A 527 10.72 -4.14 33.49
C SER A 527 11.38 -3.07 32.62
N THR A 528 11.54 -3.36 31.31
CA THR A 528 12.12 -2.43 30.34
C THR A 528 11.26 -1.17 30.20
N ARG A 529 9.93 -1.35 30.13
CA ARG A 529 8.98 -0.23 30.11
C ARG A 529 9.18 0.68 31.32
N LYS A 530 9.22 0.11 32.53
CA LYS A 530 9.40 0.86 33.76
C LYS A 530 10.70 1.66 33.77
N THR A 531 11.82 1.07 33.31
CA THR A 531 13.12 1.76 33.21
C THR A 531 13.02 2.96 32.26
N ILE A 532 12.46 2.76 31.06
CA ILE A 532 12.29 3.82 30.05
C ILE A 532 11.37 4.93 30.58
N GLU A 533 10.22 4.59 31.15
CA GLU A 533 9.27 5.56 31.68
C GLU A 533 9.85 6.35 32.86
N THR A 534 10.66 5.71 33.69
CA THR A 534 11.36 6.41 34.79
C THR A 534 12.36 7.44 34.25
N ALA A 535 13.15 7.07 33.22
CA ALA A 535 14.16 7.95 32.64
C ALA A 535 13.55 9.15 31.89
N PHE A 536 12.48 8.93 31.14
CA PHE A 536 11.87 9.95 30.28
C PHE A 536 10.68 10.69 30.92
N GLY A 537 10.17 10.20 32.05
CA GLY A 537 9.03 10.78 32.75
C GLY A 537 7.72 10.79 31.95
N CYS A 538 7.52 9.80 31.07
CA CYS A 538 6.35 9.67 30.21
C CYS A 538 6.09 8.22 29.82
N SER A 539 4.92 7.94 29.22
CA SER A 539 4.54 6.59 28.78
C SER A 539 5.41 6.09 27.62
N ALA A 540 5.76 4.81 27.67
CA ALA A 540 6.43 4.08 26.60
C ALA A 540 5.43 3.21 25.83
N PHE A 541 5.46 3.28 24.51
CA PHE A 541 4.56 2.57 23.61
C PHE A 541 5.34 1.52 22.82
N SER A 542 4.73 0.37 22.59
CA SER A 542 5.28 -0.69 21.75
C SER A 542 4.79 -0.56 20.32
N LEU A 543 5.71 -0.67 19.35
CA LEU A 543 5.44 -0.69 17.91
C LEU A 543 6.02 -1.95 17.30
N TYR A 544 5.17 -2.75 16.67
CA TYR A 544 5.62 -3.86 15.83
C TYR A 544 5.85 -3.38 14.41
N ASN A 545 7.09 -3.45 13.97
CA ASN A 545 7.50 -3.14 12.61
C ASN A 545 8.37 -4.26 12.02
N SER A 546 8.41 -4.37 10.70
CA SER A 546 9.32 -5.28 10.01
C SER A 546 9.90 -4.63 8.75
N GLY A 547 10.99 -5.19 8.24
CA GLY A 547 11.59 -4.72 7.00
C GLY A 547 10.68 -4.92 5.79
N GLU A 548 9.83 -5.96 5.83
CA GLU A 548 8.90 -6.34 4.78
C GLU A 548 7.69 -5.40 4.68
N PHE A 549 7.14 -5.01 5.85
CA PHE A 549 5.83 -4.38 5.96
C PHE A 549 5.89 -2.96 6.54
N ALA A 550 7.02 -2.52 7.08
CA ALA A 550 7.16 -1.31 7.91
C ALA A 550 6.32 -1.42 9.21
N ASP A 551 5.58 -0.38 9.58
CA ASP A 551 4.82 -0.34 10.83
C ASP A 551 3.51 -1.15 10.65
N VAL A 552 3.35 -2.26 11.38
CA VAL A 552 2.23 -3.21 11.25
C VAL A 552 1.20 -3.03 12.35
N ALA A 553 1.66 -2.90 13.60
CA ALA A 553 0.78 -2.78 14.76
C ALA A 553 1.41 -1.92 15.86
N CYS A 554 0.60 -1.18 16.60
CA CYS A 554 1.06 -0.27 17.64
C CYS A 554 0.14 -0.29 18.87
N GLU A 555 0.71 -0.08 20.03
CA GLU A 555 -0.07 0.21 21.25
C GLU A 555 -0.81 1.54 21.15
N THR A 556 -1.92 1.62 21.84
CA THR A 556 -2.64 2.85 22.09
C THR A 556 -2.40 3.34 23.52
N GLU A 557 -3.09 4.41 23.89
CA GLU A 557 -3.07 4.98 25.23
C GLU A 557 -3.52 4.02 26.36
N THR A 558 -4.16 2.91 26.01
CA THR A 558 -4.63 1.90 26.99
C THR A 558 -3.59 0.83 27.31
N HIS A 559 -2.56 0.68 26.50
CA HIS A 559 -1.47 -0.30 26.66
C HIS A 559 -1.94 -1.77 26.81
N ASP A 560 -3.06 -2.13 26.21
CA ASP A 560 -3.72 -3.43 26.34
C ASP A 560 -3.51 -4.37 25.15
N GLY A 561 -2.44 -4.15 24.40
CA GLY A 561 -2.04 -4.86 23.20
C GLY A 561 -1.78 -3.91 22.05
N LEU A 562 -1.42 -4.48 20.89
CA LEU A 562 -1.08 -3.72 19.69
C LEU A 562 -2.24 -3.83 18.69
N LEU A 563 -2.79 -2.71 18.25
CA LEU A 563 -3.79 -2.64 17.20
C LEU A 563 -3.12 -2.69 15.83
N VAL A 564 -3.62 -3.59 14.98
CA VAL A 564 -3.10 -3.82 13.62
C VAL A 564 -3.59 -2.73 12.67
N ALA A 565 -2.76 -2.32 11.71
CA ALA A 565 -3.18 -1.51 10.56
C ALA A 565 -3.97 -2.40 9.56
N ALA A 566 -5.15 -2.81 9.99
CA ALA A 566 -5.97 -3.84 9.35
C ALA A 566 -6.43 -3.46 7.93
N GLU A 567 -6.46 -2.17 7.62
CA GLU A 567 -6.78 -1.69 6.29
C GLU A 567 -5.75 -2.10 5.22
N GLY A 568 -4.55 -2.48 5.66
CA GLY A 568 -3.47 -2.95 4.77
C GLY A 568 -2.92 -4.32 5.11
N TYR A 569 -3.26 -4.89 6.27
CA TYR A 569 -2.72 -6.17 6.71
C TYR A 569 -3.79 -7.09 7.27
N ILE A 570 -3.79 -8.35 6.85
CA ILE A 570 -4.45 -9.44 7.57
C ILE A 570 -3.37 -10.15 8.37
N VAL A 571 -3.60 -10.31 9.68
CA VAL A 571 -2.68 -10.97 10.60
C VAL A 571 -3.32 -12.25 11.11
N GLU A 572 -2.72 -13.39 10.80
CA GLU A 572 -3.06 -14.70 11.34
C GLU A 572 -2.09 -15.06 12.46
N LEU A 573 -2.59 -15.53 13.57
CA LEU A 573 -1.80 -16.10 14.69
C LEU A 573 -1.97 -17.60 14.67
N LEU A 574 -0.90 -18.34 14.33
CA LEU A 574 -0.98 -19.77 14.09
C LEU A 574 -0.08 -20.56 15.06
N VAL A 575 -0.63 -21.66 15.58
CA VAL A 575 0.10 -22.68 16.36
C VAL A 575 0.03 -23.99 15.59
N ASN A 576 1.15 -24.45 15.05
CA ASN A 576 1.20 -25.65 14.21
C ASN A 576 0.16 -25.62 13.06
N GLY A 577 0.00 -24.47 12.41
CA GLY A 577 -0.90 -24.28 11.28
C GLY A 577 -2.38 -24.07 11.64
N ARG A 578 -2.80 -24.17 12.90
CA ARG A 578 -4.16 -23.85 13.35
C ARG A 578 -4.24 -22.46 13.96
N PRO A 579 -5.40 -21.80 13.93
CA PRO A 579 -5.61 -20.56 14.68
C PRO A 579 -5.32 -20.72 16.17
N ALA A 580 -4.62 -19.75 16.75
CA ALA A 580 -4.26 -19.74 18.16
C ALA A 580 -5.48 -19.47 19.05
N ARG A 581 -5.48 -20.05 20.23
CA ARG A 581 -6.44 -19.73 21.30
C ARG A 581 -5.95 -18.52 22.10
N PRO A 582 -6.87 -17.79 22.77
CA PRO A 582 -6.46 -16.72 23.68
C PRO A 582 -5.41 -17.16 24.70
N GLY A 583 -4.35 -16.37 24.86
CA GLY A 583 -3.21 -16.66 25.73
C GLY A 583 -2.11 -17.50 25.08
N GLU A 584 -2.35 -18.17 23.96
CA GLU A 584 -1.32 -18.94 23.28
C GLU A 584 -0.29 -18.04 22.60
N ARG A 585 0.97 -18.41 22.66
CA ARG A 585 2.05 -17.84 21.86
C ARG A 585 2.04 -18.48 20.48
N ALA A 586 1.83 -17.67 19.47
CA ALA A 586 1.57 -18.11 18.09
C ALA A 586 2.53 -17.47 17.09
N GLU A 587 2.82 -18.17 16.01
CA GLU A 587 3.56 -17.62 14.87
C GLU A 587 2.72 -16.56 14.16
N LEU A 588 3.37 -15.48 13.81
CA LEU A 588 2.75 -14.32 13.19
C LEU A 588 2.88 -14.43 11.66
N VAL A 589 1.75 -14.64 11.00
CA VAL A 589 1.64 -14.77 9.54
C VAL A 589 0.88 -13.58 9.00
N ILE A 590 1.44 -12.90 8.00
CA ILE A 590 0.88 -11.64 7.46
C ILE A 590 0.54 -11.77 5.98
N THR A 591 -0.65 -11.30 5.62
CA THR A 591 -1.03 -11.02 4.24
C THR A 591 -1.04 -9.49 4.03
N ASP A 592 -0.21 -9.00 3.10
CA ASP A 592 -0.14 -7.57 2.74
C ASP A 592 -1.15 -7.25 1.63
N LEU A 593 -2.21 -6.55 1.98
CA LEU A 593 -3.27 -6.13 1.07
C LEU A 593 -2.91 -4.89 0.26
N SER A 594 -1.78 -4.24 0.57
CA SER A 594 -1.39 -2.96 -0.01
C SER A 594 -0.38 -3.08 -1.15
N ASN A 595 0.50 -4.09 -1.12
CA ASN A 595 1.60 -4.26 -2.07
C ASN A 595 1.22 -5.22 -3.20
N ARG A 596 1.12 -4.71 -4.42
CA ARG A 596 0.75 -5.51 -5.59
C ARG A 596 1.95 -6.00 -6.41
N CYS A 597 3.07 -5.26 -6.35
CA CYS A 597 4.25 -5.59 -7.18
C CYS A 597 5.04 -6.80 -6.69
N MET A 598 5.14 -6.99 -5.38
CA MET A 598 5.73 -8.15 -4.72
C MET A 598 4.83 -8.55 -3.54
N PRO A 599 3.67 -9.15 -3.83
CA PRO A 599 2.67 -9.43 -2.83
C PRO A 599 3.10 -10.57 -1.90
N PHE A 600 2.87 -10.39 -0.60
CA PHE A 600 3.05 -11.41 0.40
C PHE A 600 1.69 -11.87 0.93
N ILE A 601 1.26 -13.07 0.54
CA ILE A 601 0.05 -13.71 1.03
C ILE A 601 0.45 -14.84 1.96
N ARG A 602 -0.06 -14.82 3.20
CA ARG A 602 0.27 -15.76 4.27
C ARG A 602 1.78 -15.91 4.54
N TYR A 603 2.48 -14.77 4.61
CA TYR A 603 3.93 -14.80 4.84
C TYR A 603 4.27 -15.01 6.32
N ALA A 604 5.03 -16.08 6.60
CA ALA A 604 5.56 -16.37 7.92
C ALA A 604 6.71 -15.40 8.25
N THR A 605 6.47 -14.49 9.17
CA THR A 605 7.46 -13.47 9.55
C THR A 605 8.62 -14.07 10.36
N GLY A 606 8.38 -15.19 11.03
CA GLY A 606 9.25 -15.80 12.04
C GLY A 606 9.18 -15.10 13.41
N ASP A 607 8.39 -14.05 13.57
CA ASP A 607 8.07 -13.44 14.86
C ASP A 607 6.85 -14.17 15.48
N TYR A 608 6.68 -14.03 16.79
CA TYR A 608 5.58 -14.62 17.54
C TYR A 608 4.83 -13.55 18.31
N ALA A 609 3.53 -13.72 18.46
CA ALA A 609 2.71 -12.86 19.31
C ALA A 609 1.83 -13.69 20.23
N ILE A 610 1.36 -13.08 21.31
CA ILE A 610 0.35 -13.67 22.17
C ILE A 610 -1.02 -13.40 21.53
N ALA A 611 -1.81 -14.46 21.35
CA ALA A 611 -3.19 -14.33 20.91
C ALA A 611 -4.05 -13.72 22.03
N LEU A 612 -4.80 -12.67 21.71
CA LEU A 612 -5.74 -12.05 22.64
C LEU A 612 -7.16 -12.51 22.34
N GLY A 613 -8.01 -12.58 23.36
CA GLY A 613 -9.44 -12.94 23.21
C GLY A 613 -10.22 -11.82 22.51
N ALA A 614 -11.34 -12.21 21.90
CA ALA A 614 -12.26 -11.28 21.25
C ALA A 614 -13.06 -10.40 22.26
N ASP A 615 -13.03 -10.75 23.54
CA ASP A 615 -13.73 -10.02 24.59
C ASP A 615 -13.04 -8.70 24.91
N SER A 616 -13.55 -7.63 24.32
CA SER A 616 -13.18 -6.30 24.75
C SER A 616 -14.23 -5.28 24.34
N SER A 617 -15.25 -5.16 25.13
CA SER A 617 -16.04 -3.94 25.23
C SER A 617 -15.19 -2.83 25.85
N PHE A 618 -14.31 -2.20 25.05
CA PHE A 618 -13.57 -1.02 25.53
C PHE A 618 -14.40 0.23 25.29
N PRO A 619 -14.58 1.07 26.28
CA PRO A 619 -15.04 2.44 26.06
C PRO A 619 -13.99 3.14 25.18
N ASN A 620 -14.36 3.62 24.02
CA ASN A 620 -13.55 4.13 22.92
C ASN A 620 -12.89 3.04 22.04
N ALA A 621 -13.48 1.86 21.91
CA ALA A 621 -12.93 0.76 21.13
C ALA A 621 -12.81 1.11 19.65
N ARG A 622 -11.58 1.18 19.16
CA ARG A 622 -11.29 1.12 17.75
C ARG A 622 -11.58 -0.31 17.27
N GLY A 623 -12.32 -0.48 16.17
CA GLY A 623 -12.69 -1.81 15.67
C GLY A 623 -11.55 -2.59 14.99
N LEU A 624 -10.30 -2.17 15.18
CA LEU A 624 -9.13 -2.79 14.61
C LEU A 624 -8.76 -4.07 15.37
N PRO A 625 -8.34 -5.17 14.67
CA PRO A 625 -7.83 -6.39 15.29
C PRO A 625 -6.65 -6.09 16.22
N ARG A 626 -6.56 -6.86 17.31
CA ARG A 626 -5.57 -6.69 18.35
C ARG A 626 -4.72 -7.94 18.55
N ILE A 627 -3.42 -7.75 18.70
CA ILE A 627 -2.46 -8.80 19.06
C ILE A 627 -1.75 -8.43 20.38
N GLY A 628 -1.32 -9.42 21.12
CA GLY A 628 -0.53 -9.21 22.33
C GLY A 628 0.92 -8.87 22.05
N ALA A 629 1.74 -8.95 23.09
CA ALA A 629 3.17 -8.69 22.98
C ALA A 629 3.83 -9.51 21.87
N VAL A 630 4.63 -8.85 21.03
CA VAL A 630 5.37 -9.49 19.94
C VAL A 630 6.78 -9.81 20.42
N SER A 631 7.17 -11.06 20.27
CA SER A 631 8.46 -11.61 20.72
C SER A 631 9.15 -12.38 19.59
N GLY A 632 10.42 -12.75 19.85
CA GLY A 632 11.16 -13.65 18.98
C GLY A 632 12.36 -13.04 18.30
N ARG A 633 12.60 -11.73 18.43
CA ARG A 633 13.83 -11.11 17.93
C ARG A 633 14.89 -11.14 19.00
N PRO A 634 16.12 -11.60 18.67
CA PRO A 634 17.21 -11.55 19.62
C PRO A 634 17.54 -10.10 19.96
N GLY A 635 17.70 -9.82 21.23
CA GLY A 635 18.11 -8.52 21.73
C GLY A 635 19.44 -8.61 22.46
N GLY A 636 20.05 -7.47 22.65
CA GLY A 636 21.28 -7.34 23.39
C GLY A 636 22.29 -6.45 22.68
N THR A 637 23.39 -6.16 23.41
CA THR A 637 24.52 -5.38 22.92
C THR A 637 25.78 -6.21 22.95
N ILE A 638 26.71 -5.97 22.02
CA ILE A 638 28.05 -6.49 22.02
C ILE A 638 29.01 -5.36 22.41
N SER A 639 29.88 -5.63 23.40
CA SER A 639 30.90 -4.70 23.86
C SER A 639 32.24 -5.04 23.24
N GLY A 640 32.98 -4.04 22.79
CA GLY A 640 34.36 -4.16 22.32
C GLY A 640 35.38 -3.75 23.40
N PRO A 641 36.68 -3.93 23.11
CA PRO A 641 37.76 -3.74 24.09
C PRO A 641 37.94 -2.31 24.59
N THR A 642 37.43 -1.34 23.83
CA THR A 642 37.50 0.10 24.16
C THR A 642 36.26 0.61 24.90
N GLY A 643 35.36 -0.27 25.36
CA GLY A 643 34.09 0.11 25.97
C GLY A 643 33.01 0.51 24.98
N ARG A 644 33.30 0.49 23.66
CA ARG A 644 32.31 0.72 22.64
C ARG A 644 31.26 -0.40 22.61
N ARG A 645 30.00 -0.06 22.53
CA ARG A 645 28.87 -1.01 22.51
C ARG A 645 28.03 -0.83 21.26
N VAL A 646 27.66 -1.93 20.63
CA VAL A 646 26.76 -1.94 19.47
C VAL A 646 25.58 -2.87 19.73
N PRO A 647 24.35 -2.51 19.34
CA PRO A 647 23.20 -3.40 19.42
C PRO A 647 23.31 -4.54 18.40
N LEU A 648 22.72 -5.71 18.68
CA LEU A 648 22.68 -6.84 17.72
C LEU A 648 22.03 -6.46 16.39
N GLY A 649 21.09 -5.51 16.39
CA GLY A 649 20.49 -4.95 15.19
C GLY A 649 21.50 -4.34 14.19
N PHE A 650 22.67 -3.89 14.66
CA PHE A 650 23.76 -3.43 13.80
C PHE A 650 24.23 -4.54 12.84
N PHE A 651 24.46 -5.75 13.33
CA PHE A 651 24.92 -6.86 12.50
C PHE A 651 23.87 -7.26 11.47
N SER A 652 22.59 -7.27 11.86
CA SER A 652 21.50 -7.51 10.93
C SER A 652 21.44 -6.46 9.81
N ALA A 653 21.62 -5.19 10.15
CA ALA A 653 21.64 -4.10 9.17
C ALA A 653 22.93 -4.15 8.30
N LEU A 654 24.05 -4.54 8.88
CA LEU A 654 25.31 -4.71 8.15
C LEU A 654 25.20 -5.81 7.12
N PHE A 655 24.85 -7.03 7.52
CA PHE A 655 24.79 -8.17 6.62
C PHE A 655 23.66 -8.08 5.60
N ALA A 656 22.58 -7.32 5.85
CA ALA A 656 21.54 -7.04 4.86
C ALA A 656 22.10 -6.43 3.56
N GLN A 657 23.25 -5.74 3.62
CA GLN A 657 23.91 -5.15 2.44
C GLN A 657 24.66 -6.19 1.62
N TYR A 658 25.05 -7.30 2.24
CA TYR A 658 25.89 -8.35 1.67
C TYR A 658 25.14 -9.66 1.39
N GLY A 659 23.81 -9.62 1.27
CA GLY A 659 23.00 -10.80 1.00
C GLY A 659 23.35 -11.55 -0.31
N TYR A 660 24.05 -10.88 -1.24
CA TYR A 660 24.60 -11.48 -2.45
C TYR A 660 25.84 -12.36 -2.17
N ALA A 661 26.54 -12.11 -1.06
CA ALA A 661 27.79 -12.78 -0.66
C ALA A 661 27.62 -13.69 0.56
N VAL A 662 26.70 -13.36 1.46
CA VAL A 662 26.45 -14.10 2.71
C VAL A 662 24.98 -14.54 2.73
N ARG A 663 24.74 -15.86 2.76
CA ARG A 663 23.38 -16.42 2.78
C ARG A 663 22.82 -16.39 4.21
N ARG A 664 23.64 -16.72 5.18
CA ARG A 664 23.30 -16.74 6.62
C ARG A 664 24.50 -16.33 7.44
N PHE A 665 24.26 -15.70 8.58
CA PHE A 665 25.31 -15.34 9.52
C PHE A 665 24.89 -15.56 10.97
N ARG A 666 25.88 -15.78 11.84
CA ARG A 666 25.71 -15.79 13.29
C ARG A 666 26.91 -15.09 13.92
N VAL A 667 26.62 -14.27 14.92
CA VAL A 667 27.65 -13.49 15.65
C VAL A 667 27.72 -14.01 17.08
N VAL A 668 28.90 -14.45 17.52
CA VAL A 668 29.09 -15.05 18.81
C VAL A 668 30.25 -14.30 19.52
N PRO A 669 29.94 -13.48 20.53
CA PRO A 669 31.00 -12.86 21.34
C PRO A 669 31.72 -13.93 22.16
N GLN A 670 33.03 -14.00 22.04
CA GLN A 670 33.88 -14.92 22.78
C GLN A 670 34.48 -14.24 24.04
N SER A 671 34.88 -12.98 23.88
CA SER A 671 35.35 -12.09 24.94
C SER A 671 35.17 -10.64 24.51
N LEU A 672 35.60 -9.68 25.33
CA LEU A 672 35.65 -8.27 24.95
C LEU A 672 36.60 -8.00 23.75
N GLU A 673 37.58 -8.83 23.56
CA GLU A 673 38.62 -8.68 22.53
C GLU A 673 38.41 -9.62 21.33
N ARG A 674 37.47 -10.58 21.43
CA ARG A 674 37.32 -11.64 20.42
C ARG A 674 35.88 -11.91 20.04
N LEU A 675 35.59 -11.85 18.73
CA LEU A 675 34.29 -12.09 18.14
C LEU A 675 34.38 -13.22 17.11
N GLN A 676 33.48 -14.18 17.15
CA GLN A 676 33.38 -15.22 16.15
C GLN A 676 32.23 -14.88 15.20
N LEU A 677 32.51 -14.88 13.90
CA LEU A 677 31.51 -14.85 12.83
C LEU A 677 31.38 -16.24 12.24
N VAL A 678 30.18 -16.79 12.25
CA VAL A 678 29.85 -18.03 11.54
C VAL A 678 29.02 -17.64 10.31
N LEU A 679 29.52 -17.98 9.13
CA LEU A 679 28.97 -17.53 7.85
C LEU A 679 28.63 -18.69 6.93
N GLU A 680 27.49 -18.63 6.27
CA GLU A 680 27.15 -19.46 5.12
C GLU A 680 27.39 -18.65 3.83
N LYS A 681 28.23 -19.16 2.94
CA LYS A 681 28.57 -18.45 1.69
C LYS A 681 27.41 -18.46 0.71
N ALA A 682 27.20 -17.33 0.06
CA ALA A 682 26.34 -17.20 -1.12
C ALA A 682 27.18 -17.23 -2.41
N PRO A 683 26.58 -17.44 -3.60
CA PRO A 683 27.34 -17.65 -4.85
C PRO A 683 28.33 -16.54 -5.23
N ARG A 684 28.12 -15.32 -4.76
CA ARG A 684 29.00 -14.16 -5.02
C ARG A 684 29.89 -13.79 -3.85
N TYR A 685 30.16 -14.73 -2.94
CA TYR A 685 31.12 -14.51 -1.84
C TYR A 685 32.51 -14.20 -2.38
N SER A 686 33.19 -13.26 -1.72
CA SER A 686 34.60 -12.93 -1.97
C SER A 686 35.30 -12.57 -0.67
N GLU A 687 36.60 -12.81 -0.61
CA GLU A 687 37.42 -12.42 0.54
C GLU A 687 37.49 -10.89 0.72
N SER A 688 37.37 -10.13 -0.36
CA SER A 688 37.28 -8.67 -0.29
C SER A 688 36.00 -8.20 0.41
N THR A 689 34.87 -8.89 0.17
CA THR A 689 33.61 -8.61 0.90
C THR A 689 33.76 -8.92 2.40
N LEU A 690 34.41 -10.03 2.74
CA LEU A 690 34.69 -10.38 4.13
C LEU A 690 35.60 -9.33 4.82
N ALA A 691 36.63 -8.87 4.12
CA ALA A 691 37.51 -7.83 4.63
C ALA A 691 36.76 -6.52 4.90
N GLU A 692 35.86 -6.13 4.01
CA GLU A 692 35.02 -4.95 4.20
C GLU A 692 34.08 -5.10 5.40
N VAL A 693 33.43 -6.25 5.58
CA VAL A 693 32.59 -6.55 6.73
C VAL A 693 33.38 -6.46 8.03
N LYS A 694 34.56 -7.09 8.08
CA LYS A 694 35.47 -7.01 9.26
C LYS A 694 35.86 -5.58 9.57
N SER A 695 36.21 -4.79 8.55
CA SER A 695 36.56 -3.39 8.71
C SER A 695 35.44 -2.58 9.37
N LYS A 696 34.18 -2.74 8.88
CA LYS A 696 33.04 -2.04 9.46
C LYS A 696 32.71 -2.45 10.89
N ILE A 697 32.96 -3.72 11.24
CA ILE A 697 32.79 -4.20 12.62
C ILE A 697 33.85 -3.59 13.51
N THR A 698 35.12 -3.61 13.07
CA THR A 698 36.24 -3.05 13.83
C THR A 698 36.12 -1.54 14.01
N GLU A 699 35.65 -0.82 12.99
CA GLU A 699 35.34 0.62 13.08
C GLU A 699 34.38 0.93 14.23
N ARG A 700 33.39 0.06 14.46
CA ARG A 700 32.35 0.27 15.48
C ARG A 700 32.73 -0.24 16.87
N LEU A 701 33.31 -1.43 16.96
CA LEU A 701 33.64 -2.06 18.23
C LEU A 701 35.06 -1.72 18.75
N GLY A 702 35.92 -1.14 17.89
CA GLY A 702 37.34 -0.95 18.19
C GLY A 702 38.20 -2.14 17.72
N PRO A 703 39.48 -2.22 18.11
CA PRO A 703 40.43 -3.25 17.66
C PRO A 703 40.09 -4.62 18.25
N ILE A 704 39.06 -5.26 17.72
CA ILE A 704 38.58 -6.60 18.12
C ILE A 704 39.09 -7.66 17.14
N GLN A 705 39.54 -8.81 17.67
CA GLN A 705 39.89 -9.97 16.84
C GLN A 705 38.60 -10.63 16.32
N ILE A 706 38.50 -10.83 14.99
CA ILE A 706 37.33 -11.42 14.35
C ILE A 706 37.74 -12.74 13.71
N ASP A 707 37.34 -13.85 14.34
CA ASP A 707 37.50 -15.19 13.81
C ASP A 707 36.28 -15.53 12.91
N VAL A 708 36.55 -16.20 11.80
CA VAL A 708 35.49 -16.57 10.85
C VAL A 708 35.47 -18.07 10.66
N THR A 709 34.29 -18.65 10.80
CA THR A 709 34.00 -20.05 10.50
C THR A 709 32.96 -20.12 9.40
N PHE A 710 33.13 -21.04 8.45
CA PHE A 710 32.16 -21.28 7.42
C PHE A 710 31.38 -22.56 7.73
N GLU A 711 30.05 -22.48 7.66
CA GLU A 711 29.16 -23.65 7.72
C GLU A 711 28.74 -24.01 6.29
N GLU A 712 28.82 -25.29 5.93
CA GLU A 712 28.12 -25.83 4.76
C GLU A 712 26.64 -25.89 5.08
N ALA A 713 25.76 -25.72 4.07
CA ALA A 713 24.30 -25.60 4.24
C ALA A 713 23.75 -26.64 5.23
N VAL A 714 23.40 -26.20 6.43
CA VAL A 714 22.77 -27.05 7.43
C VAL A 714 21.31 -27.21 7.02
N GLU A 715 20.90 -28.43 6.70
CA GLU A 715 19.48 -28.81 6.64
C GLU A 715 18.77 -28.29 7.87
N THR A 716 17.61 -27.72 7.67
CA THR A 716 16.77 -27.08 8.66
C THR A 716 16.46 -28.01 9.84
N ALA A 717 17.31 -28.02 10.85
CA ALA A 717 16.93 -28.46 12.19
C ALA A 717 16.27 -27.29 12.91
N SER A 718 14.99 -27.45 13.14
CA SER A 718 14.18 -26.59 13.99
C SER A 718 14.85 -26.31 15.34
N HIS A 719 14.87 -25.03 15.71
CA HIS A 719 14.89 -24.55 17.09
C HIS A 719 16.12 -24.85 17.96
N SER A 720 17.11 -23.98 17.92
CA SER A 720 17.61 -23.40 19.19
C SER A 720 18.60 -22.27 18.89
N LEU A 721 18.14 -21.04 19.04
CA LEU A 721 19.04 -19.94 19.39
C LEU A 721 19.49 -20.23 20.83
N ALA A 722 20.73 -20.62 20.99
CA ALA A 722 21.34 -20.61 22.33
C ALA A 722 21.21 -19.18 22.90
N PRO A 723 20.76 -19.00 24.14
CA PRO A 723 20.70 -17.69 24.75
C PRO A 723 22.09 -17.07 24.72
N VAL A 724 22.15 -15.82 24.23
CA VAL A 724 23.37 -15.01 24.30
C VAL A 724 23.74 -14.88 25.76
N ALA A 725 24.82 -15.54 26.18
CA ALA A 725 25.35 -15.40 27.54
C ALA A 725 25.70 -13.93 27.75
N ARG A 726 25.10 -13.27 28.74
CA ARG A 726 25.59 -11.99 29.25
C ARG A 726 27.01 -12.28 29.77
N ILE A 727 28.01 -11.67 29.17
CA ILE A 727 29.34 -11.62 29.74
C ILE A 727 29.25 -10.56 30.84
N SER A 728 29.17 -11.01 32.10
CA SER A 728 29.30 -10.12 33.25
C SER A 728 30.67 -9.48 33.23
N GLU A 729 30.83 -8.29 33.75
CA GLU A 729 32.10 -7.56 33.88
C GLU A 729 33.16 -8.30 34.71
N THR A 730 32.79 -9.41 35.31
CA THR A 730 33.65 -10.31 36.09
C THR A 730 33.78 -11.67 35.44
N GLY A 731 34.41 -11.81 34.33
CA GLY A 731 35.00 -12.98 33.65
C GLY A 731 34.61 -14.43 34.05
N THR A 732 33.47 -14.68 34.68
CA THR A 732 32.99 -16.00 35.10
C THR A 732 31.71 -16.39 34.35
N ARG A 733 31.78 -17.51 33.67
CA ARG A 733 30.61 -18.17 33.04
C ARG A 733 29.63 -18.66 34.12
N GLU A 734 28.48 -18.05 34.26
CA GLU A 734 27.36 -18.72 34.92
C GLU A 734 26.52 -19.46 33.85
N THR A 735 26.72 -20.77 33.78
CA THR A 735 25.83 -21.69 33.10
C THR A 735 24.65 -21.99 34.02
N SER A 736 23.54 -21.33 33.87
CA SER A 736 22.31 -21.76 34.52
C SER A 736 21.61 -22.82 33.65
N ALA A 737 21.99 -24.07 33.83
CA ALA A 737 21.17 -25.22 33.51
C ALA A 737 20.17 -25.41 34.65
N ARG A 738 18.91 -25.05 34.45
CA ARG A 738 17.79 -25.63 35.19
C ARG A 738 16.75 -26.11 34.19
N GLY A 739 16.68 -27.45 34.14
CA GLY A 739 15.63 -28.16 33.47
C GLY A 739 14.25 -27.85 34.06
N LEU A 740 13.29 -27.92 33.24
CA LEU A 740 11.90 -28.06 33.64
C LEU A 740 11.40 -29.38 33.07
N SER A 741 11.11 -30.27 34.00
CA SER A 741 10.25 -31.46 33.83
C SER A 741 8.81 -31.03 33.47
#